data_1580fa3ab2c6dc3a70c11c100354f1cb
#
_entry.id   1580fa3ab2c6dc3a70c11c100354f1cb
#
_cell.length_a   1.000
_cell.length_b   1.000
_cell.length_c   1.000
_cell.angle_alpha   90.00
_cell.angle_beta   90.00
_cell.angle_gamma   90.00
#
_symmetry.space_group_name_H-M   'P 1'
#
loop_
_entity.id
_entity.type
_entity.pdbx_description
1 polymer ?
#
loop_
_entity_poly.entity_id
_entity_poly.type
_entity_poly.pdbx_seq_one_letter_code
_entity_poly.pdbx_strand_id
1 'polypeptide(L)'
;MLAAFALASAMAFAQDQTAGQRAYDTRCGRCHGGDGRGSDMAPPMLRGLTTRDDAQLALLIRNGVPGKMPGSTIGDDELKALIAHARLLRERSRQRPVVRETVELTDGLKIEGEVLGEGFTDKQMRSNGKLFLLRRVAEGKYREVTSSVDWPGYNGDPRGNRYTAMTQINKTNVAGMTAKWVFPIPNGARLQGTPVVVKGVMYVTDVNQCFALDAGTGRQIWHWRRPITPGTVGAGSNRGVAVIGDRVFISTDHAHLVALDRHTGLELWDAETADYRKSYFATGAPLAVGGLVLAGVGGGEHGTRGFVAAYDAITGKEAWRFWTIPARGEPGSETWQGKDLEHGGGPTWLTGTYDPELDTIYWPIGNPAKEYDGTDRGGDNLYSDSIVALEPKTGKLKWHYQFTPHDLWDWDATETPLLVNADWEGQPRKLLLHGNRNGFFYVLDRTNGKVLLVKQFVKKLTWATGMTPEGRPIKAPNQEPSEQGTYVCPSQDGASNFYSPSYIAATGLFYFQTFEKCSVYTKRDQGDWAAGKAYLGGSQQTAPGVAEHHLRALDIKTGKTVWELAQPGPALGWGGTIATATGLIFFGEENGAMMAADATTGKPLWRFETNQNWKASPMAYQFDGKQFIAGIAGGNVLAFGLPD
;
A
#
# COMPACT_ATOMS: atom_id res chain seq x y z
N MET A 1 33.44 13.48 36.05
CA MET A 1 34.09 13.83 34.76
C MET A 1 34.22 12.65 33.79
N LEU A 2 34.37 11.41 34.21
CA LEU A 2 34.47 10.25 33.32
C LEU A 2 33.17 9.88 32.56
N ALA A 3 32.00 10.13 33.12
CA ALA A 3 30.74 9.85 32.46
C ALA A 3 30.37 10.83 31.31
N ALA A 4 30.82 12.08 31.39
CA ALA A 4 30.61 13.08 30.36
C ALA A 4 31.47 12.84 29.10
N PHE A 5 32.66 12.28 29.25
CA PHE A 5 33.54 11.93 28.13
C PHE A 5 33.01 10.70 27.34
N ALA A 6 32.42 9.74 28.03
CA ALA A 6 31.82 8.56 27.38
C ALA A 6 30.57 8.89 26.55
N LEU A 7 29.74 9.84 27.04
CA LEU A 7 28.57 10.31 26.30
C LEU A 7 28.93 11.15 25.05
N ALA A 8 29.95 12.02 25.16
CA ALA A 8 30.42 12.83 24.03
C ALA A 8 31.05 11.95 22.93
N SER A 9 31.80 10.92 23.29
CA SER A 9 32.35 9.95 22.34
C SER A 9 31.28 9.10 21.67
N ALA A 10 30.23 8.69 22.41
CA ALA A 10 29.11 7.94 21.85
C ALA A 10 28.24 8.78 20.87
N MET A 11 28.06 10.09 21.14
CA MET A 11 27.34 10.99 20.23
C MET A 11 28.15 11.31 18.96
N ALA A 12 29.50 11.45 19.05
CA ALA A 12 30.35 11.64 17.89
C ALA A 12 30.35 10.40 16.97
N PHE A 13 30.40 9.20 17.54
CA PHE A 13 30.27 7.94 16.77
C PHE A 13 28.91 7.79 16.11
N ALA A 14 27.81 8.24 16.72
CA ALA A 14 26.46 8.18 16.16
C ALA A 14 26.26 9.17 14.98
N GLN A 15 26.93 10.33 15.01
CA GLN A 15 26.86 11.31 13.91
C GLN A 15 27.69 10.86 12.70
N ASP A 16 28.88 10.30 12.89
CA ASP A 16 29.70 9.77 11.80
C ASP A 16 29.04 8.53 11.14
N GLN A 17 28.43 7.66 11.93
CA GLN A 17 27.66 6.52 11.39
C GLN A 17 26.50 6.96 10.50
N THR A 18 25.78 8.03 10.83
CA THR A 18 24.69 8.56 10.01
C THR A 18 25.17 9.20 8.72
N ALA A 19 26.32 9.88 8.70
CA ALA A 19 26.90 10.46 7.48
C ALA A 19 27.40 9.38 6.53
N GLY A 20 28.12 8.39 7.04
CA GLY A 20 28.60 7.25 6.25
C GLY A 20 27.48 6.37 5.72
N GLN A 21 26.42 6.18 6.50
CA GLN A 21 25.25 5.46 6.04
C GLN A 21 24.57 6.20 4.90
N ARG A 22 24.32 7.49 5.03
CA ARG A 22 23.75 8.30 3.94
C ARG A 22 24.59 8.26 2.67
N ALA A 23 25.91 8.41 2.80
CA ALA A 23 26.83 8.34 1.66
C ALA A 23 26.79 6.95 0.99
N TYR A 24 26.78 5.87 1.78
CA TYR A 24 26.65 4.51 1.28
C TYR A 24 25.31 4.29 0.56
N ASP A 25 24.23 4.63 1.21
CA ASP A 25 22.88 4.45 0.69
C ASP A 25 22.69 5.19 -0.64
N THR A 26 23.23 6.40 -0.76
CA THR A 26 23.12 7.22 -1.98
C THR A 26 23.96 6.71 -3.14
N ARG A 27 25.15 6.14 -2.88
CA ARG A 27 26.16 5.86 -3.91
C ARG A 27 26.38 4.37 -4.18
N CYS A 28 26.20 3.50 -3.19
CA CYS A 28 26.55 2.09 -3.27
C CYS A 28 25.34 1.16 -3.06
N GLY A 29 24.43 1.54 -2.16
CA GLY A 29 23.32 0.70 -1.72
C GLY A 29 22.37 0.32 -2.85
N ARG A 30 22.21 1.19 -3.85
CA ARG A 30 21.38 0.93 -5.03
C ARG A 30 21.84 -0.31 -5.81
N CYS A 31 23.14 -0.48 -5.95
CA CYS A 31 23.71 -1.59 -6.72
C CYS A 31 24.10 -2.77 -5.85
N HIS A 32 24.65 -2.52 -4.65
CA HIS A 32 25.21 -3.54 -3.78
C HIS A 32 24.29 -3.98 -2.63
N GLY A 33 23.01 -3.49 -2.60
CA GLY A 33 22.08 -3.73 -1.50
C GLY A 33 22.37 -2.86 -0.28
N GLY A 34 21.36 -2.53 0.53
CA GLY A 34 21.53 -1.73 1.74
C GLY A 34 22.38 -2.37 2.83
N ASP A 35 22.59 -3.69 2.75
CA ASP A 35 23.44 -4.49 3.64
C ASP A 35 24.78 -4.94 3.00
N GLY A 36 25.04 -4.56 1.75
CA GLY A 36 26.25 -4.89 1.00
C GLY A 36 26.34 -6.33 0.51
N ARG A 37 25.23 -7.10 0.54
CA ARG A 37 25.19 -8.51 0.14
C ARG A 37 24.97 -8.72 -1.35
N GLY A 38 24.82 -7.64 -2.12
CA GLY A 38 24.61 -7.67 -3.55
C GLY A 38 23.14 -7.51 -3.94
N SER A 39 22.92 -7.33 -5.24
CA SER A 39 21.63 -7.29 -5.93
C SER A 39 21.83 -7.82 -7.35
N ASP A 40 20.79 -7.83 -8.16
CA ASP A 40 20.92 -8.15 -9.60
C ASP A 40 21.80 -7.15 -10.37
N MET A 41 21.98 -5.95 -9.83
CA MET A 41 22.81 -4.90 -10.45
C MET A 41 24.31 -5.04 -10.14
N ALA A 42 24.66 -5.62 -8.97
CA ALA A 42 26.05 -5.79 -8.57
C ALA A 42 26.27 -6.91 -7.55
N PRO A 43 27.42 -7.61 -7.61
CA PRO A 43 27.72 -8.70 -6.69
C PRO A 43 27.90 -8.20 -5.24
N PRO A 44 27.86 -9.13 -4.24
CA PRO A 44 28.17 -8.82 -2.85
C PRO A 44 29.51 -8.12 -2.70
N MET A 45 29.54 -6.93 -2.08
CA MET A 45 30.75 -6.17 -1.89
C MET A 45 31.55 -6.58 -0.64
N LEU A 46 30.90 -7.22 0.34
CA LEU A 46 31.50 -7.54 1.66
C LEU A 46 32.79 -8.37 1.55
N ARG A 47 32.88 -9.27 0.56
CA ARG A 47 34.12 -10.03 0.29
C ARG A 47 35.25 -9.12 -0.21
N GLY A 48 34.94 -8.17 -1.10
CA GLY A 48 35.92 -7.22 -1.64
C GLY A 48 36.52 -6.27 -0.60
N LEU A 49 35.78 -6.02 0.49
CA LEU A 49 36.24 -5.21 1.61
C LEU A 49 37.33 -5.91 2.46
N THR A 50 37.53 -7.22 2.32
CA THR A 50 38.55 -7.96 3.05
C THR A 50 39.93 -7.86 2.44
N THR A 51 40.02 -7.68 1.14
CA THR A 51 41.24 -7.77 0.35
C THR A 51 41.82 -6.41 -0.02
N ARG A 52 41.12 -5.31 0.35
CA ARG A 52 41.53 -3.93 0.00
C ARG A 52 41.65 -3.08 1.27
N ASP A 53 42.71 -2.29 1.34
CA ASP A 53 42.84 -1.22 2.33
C ASP A 53 41.97 0.00 1.97
N ASP A 54 41.91 1.00 2.83
CA ASP A 54 41.05 2.15 2.65
C ASP A 54 41.48 3.03 1.47
N ALA A 55 42.76 3.10 1.15
CA ALA A 55 43.28 3.84 0.00
C ALA A 55 42.89 3.13 -1.31
N GLN A 56 42.97 1.83 -1.36
CA GLN A 56 42.52 1.02 -2.50
C GLN A 56 41.00 1.10 -2.70
N LEU A 57 40.23 1.13 -1.60
CA LEU A 57 38.77 1.35 -1.67
C LEU A 57 38.42 2.77 -2.16
N ALA A 58 39.15 3.78 -1.69
CA ALA A 58 38.99 5.14 -2.12
C ALA A 58 39.20 5.29 -3.64
N LEU A 59 40.28 4.68 -4.16
CA LEU A 59 40.55 4.67 -5.60
C LEU A 59 39.43 3.93 -6.39
N LEU A 60 39.00 2.77 -5.89
CA LEU A 60 37.95 1.98 -6.51
C LEU A 60 36.62 2.75 -6.58
N ILE A 61 36.23 3.43 -5.50
CA ILE A 61 34.99 4.21 -5.42
C ILE A 61 35.06 5.42 -6.36
N ARG A 62 36.17 6.11 -6.44
CA ARG A 62 36.35 7.27 -7.32
C ARG A 62 36.41 6.91 -8.80
N ASN A 63 37.17 5.87 -9.12
CA ASN A 63 37.43 5.50 -10.51
C ASN A 63 36.44 4.50 -11.08
N GLY A 64 35.76 3.77 -10.21
CA GLY A 64 34.89 2.66 -10.62
C GLY A 64 35.66 1.49 -11.24
N VAL A 65 34.91 0.64 -11.95
CA VAL A 65 35.43 -0.46 -12.78
C VAL A 65 34.82 -0.32 -14.16
N PRO A 66 35.61 -0.09 -15.22
CA PRO A 66 35.08 0.10 -16.57
C PRO A 66 34.11 -1.00 -16.99
N GLY A 67 32.93 -0.64 -17.45
CA GLY A 67 31.87 -1.55 -17.91
C GLY A 67 31.18 -2.36 -16.79
N LYS A 68 31.53 -2.17 -15.49
CA LYS A 68 30.96 -2.93 -14.37
C LYS A 68 30.50 -2.07 -13.20
N MET A 69 31.19 -1.04 -12.86
CA MET A 69 30.88 -0.16 -11.73
C MET A 69 31.23 1.29 -12.09
N PRO A 70 30.28 2.22 -12.06
CA PRO A 70 30.59 3.64 -12.33
C PRO A 70 31.47 4.22 -11.23
N GLY A 71 32.37 5.14 -11.61
CA GLY A 71 33.11 5.96 -10.67
C GLY A 71 32.20 7.00 -9.99
N SER A 72 32.59 7.48 -8.82
CA SER A 72 31.81 8.43 -8.02
C SER A 72 32.61 9.71 -7.74
N THR A 73 32.06 10.87 -8.10
CA THR A 73 32.58 12.16 -7.64
C THR A 73 32.17 12.36 -6.18
N ILE A 74 33.12 12.28 -5.25
CA ILE A 74 32.89 12.29 -3.81
C ILE A 74 34.01 13.06 -3.10
N GLY A 75 33.63 13.92 -2.15
CA GLY A 75 34.56 14.65 -1.30
C GLY A 75 35.29 13.74 -0.30
N ASP A 76 36.49 14.17 0.20
CA ASP A 76 37.33 13.35 1.04
C ASP A 76 36.67 12.93 2.36
N ASP A 77 35.93 13.84 3.01
CA ASP A 77 35.27 13.54 4.29
C ASP A 77 34.09 12.59 4.10
N GLU A 78 33.32 12.79 3.04
CA GLU A 78 32.19 11.91 2.69
C GLU A 78 32.70 10.51 2.30
N LEU A 79 33.82 10.42 1.56
CA LEU A 79 34.45 9.17 1.18
C LEU A 79 34.96 8.39 2.41
N LYS A 80 35.60 9.09 3.34
CA LYS A 80 36.04 8.50 4.63
C LYS A 80 34.85 7.91 5.39
N ALA A 81 33.78 8.69 5.56
CA ALA A 81 32.59 8.26 6.25
C ALA A 81 31.93 7.06 5.55
N LEU A 82 31.88 7.04 4.21
CA LEU A 82 31.36 5.94 3.41
C LEU A 82 32.17 4.65 3.61
N ILE A 83 33.52 4.73 3.55
CA ILE A 83 34.41 3.57 3.76
C ILE A 83 34.24 3.01 5.17
N ALA A 84 34.20 3.88 6.17
CA ALA A 84 33.96 3.49 7.56
C ALA A 84 32.62 2.74 7.71
N HIS A 85 31.53 3.25 7.09
CA HIS A 85 30.24 2.57 7.11
C HIS A 85 30.27 1.21 6.39
N ALA A 86 30.91 1.12 5.23
CA ALA A 86 31.09 -0.15 4.52
C ALA A 86 31.84 -1.19 5.37
N ARG A 87 32.89 -0.76 6.11
CA ARG A 87 33.58 -1.60 7.07
C ARG A 87 32.66 -2.08 8.21
N LEU A 88 31.83 -1.19 8.75
CA LEU A 88 30.82 -1.54 9.76
C LEU A 88 29.78 -2.54 9.24
N LEU A 89 29.30 -2.41 7.99
CA LEU A 89 28.41 -3.40 7.38
C LEU A 89 29.07 -4.79 7.35
N ARG A 90 30.35 -4.83 7.01
CA ARG A 90 31.12 -6.08 7.05
C ARG A 90 31.26 -6.65 8.46
N GLU A 91 31.57 -5.82 9.47
CA GLU A 91 31.70 -6.25 10.86
C GLU A 91 30.35 -6.76 11.39
N ARG A 92 29.27 -6.05 11.13
CA ARG A 92 27.91 -6.50 11.47
C ARG A 92 27.54 -7.82 10.79
N SER A 93 27.98 -8.02 9.55
CA SER A 93 27.80 -9.30 8.85
C SER A 93 28.65 -10.45 9.42
N ARG A 94 29.79 -10.14 10.04
CA ARG A 94 30.65 -11.08 10.76
C ARG A 94 30.19 -11.37 12.19
N GLN A 95 29.55 -10.40 12.85
CA GLN A 95 29.12 -10.48 14.25
C GLN A 95 27.84 -11.32 14.44
N ARG A 96 27.13 -11.68 13.37
CA ARG A 96 26.16 -12.78 13.42
C ARG A 96 26.85 -14.01 12.79
N PRO A 97 27.50 -14.84 13.58
CA PRO A 97 27.92 -16.14 13.08
C PRO A 97 26.66 -16.84 12.57
N VAL A 98 26.73 -17.40 11.36
CA VAL A 98 25.65 -18.25 10.84
C VAL A 98 25.61 -19.45 11.78
N VAL A 99 24.69 -19.44 12.73
CA VAL A 99 24.45 -20.55 13.63
C VAL A 99 23.75 -21.62 12.79
N ARG A 100 24.40 -22.75 12.63
CA ARG A 100 23.80 -23.93 11.97
C ARG A 100 23.51 -24.98 13.03
N GLU A 101 22.30 -25.52 12.94
CA GLU A 101 21.85 -26.57 13.85
C GLU A 101 21.13 -27.68 13.08
N THR A 102 21.10 -28.84 13.69
CA THR A 102 20.24 -29.93 13.28
C THR A 102 19.12 -30.08 14.32
N VAL A 103 17.88 -29.96 13.89
CA VAL A 103 16.69 -30.19 14.72
C VAL A 103 15.95 -31.44 14.27
N GLU A 104 15.31 -32.14 15.21
CA GLU A 104 14.46 -33.29 14.93
C GLU A 104 13.00 -32.88 14.98
N LEU A 105 12.25 -33.21 13.93
CA LEU A 105 10.81 -33.02 13.90
C LEU A 105 10.08 -34.18 14.58
N THR A 106 8.80 -33.95 14.94
CA THR A 106 7.96 -34.98 15.60
C THR A 106 7.71 -36.22 14.75
N ASP A 107 7.88 -36.12 13.43
CA ASP A 107 7.78 -37.25 12.48
C ASP A 107 9.13 -37.97 12.27
N GLY A 108 10.18 -37.57 12.99
CA GLY A 108 11.53 -38.13 12.90
C GLY A 108 12.42 -37.53 11.81
N LEU A 109 11.90 -36.59 10.98
CA LEU A 109 12.71 -35.88 10.00
C LEU A 109 13.72 -34.98 10.70
N LYS A 110 14.97 -34.98 10.23
CA LYS A 110 16.03 -34.07 10.69
C LYS A 110 16.23 -32.95 9.69
N ILE A 111 16.18 -31.71 10.18
CA ILE A 111 16.45 -30.51 9.39
C ILE A 111 17.78 -29.93 9.86
N GLU A 112 18.76 -29.93 8.97
CA GLU A 112 20.02 -29.22 9.17
C GLU A 112 19.95 -27.89 8.41
N GLY A 113 20.19 -26.78 9.11
CA GLY A 113 20.07 -25.46 8.48
C GLY A 113 20.61 -24.32 9.32
N GLU A 114 20.54 -23.13 8.75
CA GLU A 114 20.84 -21.85 9.39
C GLU A 114 19.68 -21.46 10.31
N VAL A 115 19.97 -21.13 11.56
CA VAL A 115 19.01 -20.55 12.50
C VAL A 115 18.90 -19.05 12.22
N LEU A 116 17.71 -18.60 11.82
CA LEU A 116 17.41 -17.20 11.52
C LEU A 116 16.92 -16.45 12.76
N GLY A 117 16.20 -17.15 13.62
CA GLY A 117 15.70 -16.66 14.89
C GLY A 117 15.25 -17.80 15.80
N GLU A 118 15.30 -17.56 17.11
CA GLU A 118 14.87 -18.52 18.12
C GLU A 118 14.25 -17.80 19.31
N GLY A 119 13.19 -18.39 19.86
CA GLY A 119 12.54 -18.00 21.10
C GLY A 119 12.41 -19.20 22.04
N PHE A 120 11.68 -19.01 23.14
CA PHE A 120 11.42 -20.11 24.09
C PHE A 120 10.64 -21.28 23.47
N THR A 121 9.70 -20.94 22.57
CA THR A 121 8.75 -21.91 21.99
C THR A 121 8.85 -22.01 20.47
N ASP A 122 9.62 -21.16 19.82
CA ASP A 122 9.68 -21.05 18.36
C ASP A 122 11.11 -20.98 17.84
N LYS A 123 11.33 -21.47 16.63
CA LYS A 123 12.58 -21.38 15.89
C LYS A 123 12.29 -21.20 14.41
N GLN A 124 13.00 -20.31 13.74
CA GLN A 124 12.96 -20.11 12.31
C GLN A 124 14.28 -20.55 11.70
N MET A 125 14.23 -21.47 10.74
CA MET A 125 15.40 -22.04 10.08
C MET A 125 15.33 -21.91 8.57
N ARG A 126 16.49 -21.84 7.93
CA ARG A 126 16.62 -21.95 6.47
C ARG A 126 17.51 -23.15 6.14
N SER A 127 16.93 -24.10 5.39
CA SER A 127 17.61 -25.30 4.94
C SER A 127 17.40 -25.47 3.43
N ASN A 128 18.47 -25.70 2.67
CA ASN A 128 18.42 -25.88 1.22
C ASN A 128 17.58 -24.81 0.48
N GLY A 129 17.73 -23.54 0.89
CA GLY A 129 17.00 -22.42 0.31
C GLY A 129 15.53 -22.28 0.74
N LYS A 130 15.00 -23.20 1.55
CA LYS A 130 13.63 -23.16 2.06
C LYS A 130 13.59 -22.67 3.51
N LEU A 131 12.54 -21.93 3.84
CA LEU A 131 12.25 -21.46 5.19
C LEU A 131 11.37 -22.48 5.92
N PHE A 132 11.71 -22.75 7.17
CA PHE A 132 10.96 -23.59 8.11
C PHE A 132 10.58 -22.75 9.33
N LEU A 133 9.30 -22.75 9.67
CA LEU A 133 8.75 -22.19 10.90
C LEU A 133 8.49 -23.33 11.86
N LEU A 134 9.15 -23.34 13.01
CA LEU A 134 9.15 -24.46 13.94
C LEU A 134 8.57 -24.04 15.29
N ARG A 135 7.84 -24.96 15.93
CA ARG A 135 7.38 -24.82 17.32
C ARG A 135 7.96 -25.95 18.16
N ARG A 136 8.54 -25.61 19.29
CA ARG A 136 9.12 -26.59 20.24
C ARG A 136 7.98 -27.39 20.90
N VAL A 137 8.06 -28.69 20.87
CA VAL A 137 7.11 -29.60 21.54
C VAL A 137 7.75 -30.30 22.73
N ALA A 138 9.07 -30.51 22.71
CA ALA A 138 9.91 -31.01 23.80
C ALA A 138 11.34 -30.49 23.58
N GLU A 139 12.24 -30.78 24.55
CA GLU A 139 13.65 -30.45 24.39
C GLU A 139 14.23 -31.12 23.13
N GLY A 140 14.82 -30.29 22.24
CA GLY A 140 15.39 -30.75 20.98
C GLY A 140 14.37 -31.20 19.91
N LYS A 141 13.06 -31.26 20.22
CA LYS A 141 12.00 -31.71 19.30
C LYS A 141 11.08 -30.57 18.89
N TYR A 142 10.82 -30.51 17.59
CA TYR A 142 10.01 -29.45 16.98
C TYR A 142 8.92 -30.03 16.08
N ARG A 143 7.88 -29.24 15.82
CA ARG A 143 6.94 -29.46 14.71
C ARG A 143 6.99 -28.27 13.78
N GLU A 144 6.86 -28.53 12.49
CA GLU A 144 6.68 -27.49 11.49
C GLU A 144 5.28 -26.90 11.58
N VAL A 145 5.18 -25.59 11.39
CA VAL A 145 3.90 -24.86 11.40
C VAL A 145 3.81 -23.94 10.20
N THR A 146 2.57 -23.69 9.79
CA THR A 146 2.27 -22.80 8.67
C THR A 146 0.88 -22.19 8.86
N SER A 147 0.49 -21.26 7.99
CA SER A 147 -0.90 -20.79 7.91
C SER A 147 -1.76 -21.81 7.18
N SER A 148 -2.97 -22.02 7.69
CA SER A 148 -4.03 -22.81 7.05
C SER A 148 -5.01 -21.91 6.27
N VAL A 149 -5.10 -20.62 6.63
CA VAL A 149 -5.78 -19.57 5.87
C VAL A 149 -4.83 -18.40 5.70
N ASP A 150 -4.48 -18.12 4.46
CA ASP A 150 -3.61 -17.02 4.08
C ASP A 150 -4.37 -15.71 3.84
N TRP A 151 -3.64 -14.60 3.79
CA TRP A 151 -4.07 -13.31 3.28
C TRP A 151 -3.11 -12.87 2.16
N PRO A 152 -3.28 -13.38 0.92
CA PRO A 152 -2.21 -13.42 -0.07
C PRO A 152 -1.98 -12.12 -0.84
N GLY A 153 -2.74 -11.07 -0.60
CA GLY A 153 -2.62 -9.77 -1.29
C GLY A 153 -3.22 -8.62 -0.49
N TYR A 154 -3.17 -7.42 -1.04
CA TYR A 154 -3.59 -6.18 -0.37
C TYR A 154 -4.99 -6.28 0.26
N ASN A 155 -5.97 -6.82 -0.45
CA ASN A 155 -7.35 -7.00 0.04
C ASN A 155 -7.68 -8.45 0.46
N GLY A 156 -6.71 -9.37 0.45
CA GLY A 156 -6.90 -10.79 0.67
C GLY A 156 -7.48 -11.49 -0.56
N ASP A 157 -8.77 -11.35 -0.81
CA ASP A 157 -9.42 -11.78 -2.05
C ASP A 157 -9.07 -10.81 -3.19
N PRO A 158 -8.66 -11.28 -4.38
CA PRO A 158 -8.35 -10.43 -5.53
C PRO A 158 -9.54 -9.59 -5.99
N ARG A 159 -10.78 -9.97 -5.66
CA ARG A 159 -12.01 -9.22 -5.94
C ARG A 159 -12.23 -8.02 -5.03
N GLY A 160 -11.31 -7.72 -4.11
CA GLY A 160 -11.34 -6.52 -3.29
C GLY A 160 -12.20 -6.60 -2.03
N ASN A 161 -12.89 -7.72 -1.78
CA ASN A 161 -13.70 -7.87 -0.57
C ASN A 161 -12.84 -8.31 0.61
N ARG A 162 -12.65 -7.42 1.57
CA ARG A 162 -11.96 -7.74 2.84
C ARG A 162 -12.91 -8.51 3.75
N TYR A 163 -13.01 -9.80 3.49
CA TYR A 163 -13.89 -10.72 4.18
C TYR A 163 -13.15 -12.00 4.56
N THR A 164 -13.46 -12.55 5.74
CA THR A 164 -12.98 -13.84 6.16
C THR A 164 -14.11 -14.80 6.50
N ALA A 165 -14.02 -16.03 5.99
CA ALA A 165 -14.95 -17.12 6.30
C ALA A 165 -14.63 -17.83 7.62
N MET A 166 -13.53 -17.47 8.30
CA MET A 166 -13.15 -18.05 9.59
C MET A 166 -14.18 -17.76 10.69
N THR A 167 -14.43 -18.70 11.56
CA THR A 167 -15.52 -18.64 12.56
C THR A 167 -15.05 -18.77 14.02
N GLN A 168 -13.76 -18.97 14.26
CA GLN A 168 -13.23 -19.14 15.61
C GLN A 168 -13.48 -17.89 16.47
N ILE A 169 -13.25 -16.70 15.91
CA ILE A 169 -13.60 -15.42 16.54
C ILE A 169 -15.04 -15.08 16.13
N ASN A 170 -15.91 -14.86 17.11
CA ASN A 170 -17.33 -14.62 16.91
C ASN A 170 -17.91 -13.67 17.96
N LYS A 171 -19.19 -13.32 17.84
CA LYS A 171 -19.86 -12.33 18.72
C LYS A 171 -19.86 -12.70 20.21
N THR A 172 -19.75 -14.01 20.56
CA THR A 172 -19.79 -14.44 21.96
C THR A 172 -18.42 -14.42 22.65
N ASN A 173 -17.33 -14.48 21.89
CA ASN A 173 -15.97 -14.56 22.44
C ASN A 173 -15.05 -13.38 22.07
N VAL A 174 -15.46 -12.52 21.14
CA VAL A 174 -14.64 -11.37 20.68
C VAL A 174 -14.22 -10.44 21.83
N ALA A 175 -15.05 -10.32 22.87
CA ALA A 175 -14.73 -9.51 24.05
C ALA A 175 -13.49 -9.99 24.81
N GLY A 176 -13.10 -11.26 24.65
CA GLY A 176 -11.90 -11.84 25.24
C GLY A 176 -10.63 -11.71 24.38
N MET A 177 -10.69 -11.09 23.22
CA MET A 177 -9.51 -10.93 22.36
C MET A 177 -8.44 -10.06 23.03
N THR A 178 -7.17 -10.45 22.80
CA THR A 178 -5.99 -9.72 23.29
C THR A 178 -4.95 -9.58 22.18
N ALA A 179 -4.00 -8.67 22.34
CA ALA A 179 -2.80 -8.64 21.50
C ALA A 179 -1.97 -9.91 21.76
N LYS A 180 -1.62 -10.63 20.71
CA LYS A 180 -0.78 -11.84 20.77
C LYS A 180 0.70 -11.49 20.59
N TRP A 181 0.98 -10.55 19.68
CA TRP A 181 2.32 -10.00 19.46
C TRP A 181 2.24 -8.61 18.83
N VAL A 182 3.33 -7.86 19.00
CA VAL A 182 3.56 -6.54 18.40
C VAL A 182 4.94 -6.53 17.77
N PHE A 183 5.04 -6.04 16.54
CA PHE A 183 6.32 -5.81 15.86
C PHE A 183 6.47 -4.32 15.53
N PRO A 184 7.43 -3.60 16.14
CA PRO A 184 7.71 -2.21 15.82
C PRO A 184 8.53 -2.12 14.53
N ILE A 185 8.06 -1.34 13.56
CA ILE A 185 8.84 -1.02 12.36
C ILE A 185 9.76 0.15 12.70
N PRO A 186 11.09 -0.01 12.59
CA PRO A 186 12.04 1.03 12.94
C PRO A 186 11.80 2.31 12.12
N ASN A 187 11.63 3.44 12.81
CA ASN A 187 11.32 4.76 12.25
C ASN A 187 9.97 4.85 11.50
N GLY A 188 9.12 3.83 11.55
CA GLY A 188 7.78 3.86 11.00
C GLY A 188 6.89 4.80 11.81
N ALA A 189 6.22 5.75 11.17
CA ALA A 189 5.37 6.73 11.87
C ALA A 189 3.94 6.82 11.33
N ARG A 190 3.74 6.56 10.04
CA ARG A 190 2.44 6.75 9.36
C ARG A 190 2.21 5.66 8.32
N LEU A 191 2.33 4.42 8.75
CA LEU A 191 2.21 3.27 7.85
C LEU A 191 0.77 3.12 7.35
N GLN A 192 0.62 2.88 6.05
CA GLN A 192 -0.66 2.68 5.37
C GLN A 192 -0.79 1.28 4.76
N GLY A 193 0.20 0.43 5.00
CA GLY A 193 0.29 -0.90 4.40
C GLY A 193 -0.70 -1.91 5.01
N THR A 194 -1.11 -2.87 4.21
CA THR A 194 -1.78 -4.07 4.71
C THR A 194 -0.75 -5.19 4.81
N PRO A 195 -0.62 -5.87 5.97
CA PRO A 195 0.18 -7.07 6.06
C PRO A 195 -0.34 -8.15 5.10
N VAL A 196 0.57 -8.88 4.46
CA VAL A 196 0.24 -10.02 3.58
C VAL A 196 0.80 -11.28 4.22
N VAL A 197 -0.02 -12.34 4.34
CA VAL A 197 0.40 -13.63 4.91
C VAL A 197 0.31 -14.71 3.86
N VAL A 198 1.44 -15.40 3.63
CA VAL A 198 1.53 -16.54 2.71
C VAL A 198 2.38 -17.64 3.35
N LYS A 199 1.79 -18.83 3.51
CA LYS A 199 2.46 -20.01 4.07
C LYS A 199 3.15 -19.71 5.41
N GLY A 200 2.45 -18.99 6.29
CA GLY A 200 2.90 -18.68 7.64
C GLY A 200 3.88 -17.51 7.76
N VAL A 201 4.31 -16.91 6.66
CA VAL A 201 5.17 -15.72 6.66
C VAL A 201 4.34 -14.49 6.42
N MET A 202 4.45 -13.51 7.32
CA MET A 202 3.82 -12.20 7.17
C MET A 202 4.81 -11.21 6.57
N TYR A 203 4.40 -10.55 5.48
CA TYR A 203 5.17 -9.48 4.83
C TYR A 203 4.56 -8.14 5.20
N VAL A 204 5.37 -7.23 5.71
CA VAL A 204 4.95 -5.86 6.05
C VAL A 204 5.94 -4.87 5.44
N THR A 205 5.44 -3.71 5.04
CA THR A 205 6.22 -2.73 4.30
C THR A 205 6.20 -1.36 4.95
N ASP A 206 7.24 -0.63 4.71
CA ASP A 206 7.35 0.82 4.77
C ASP A 206 8.00 1.30 3.48
N VAL A 207 8.18 2.60 3.30
CA VAL A 207 8.85 3.16 2.12
C VAL A 207 10.23 2.50 1.94
N ASN A 208 10.44 1.86 0.79
CA ASN A 208 11.68 1.16 0.45
C ASN A 208 12.12 0.10 1.47
N GLN A 209 11.18 -0.50 2.20
CA GLN A 209 11.47 -1.56 3.17
C GLN A 209 10.42 -2.66 3.11
N CYS A 210 10.88 -3.91 3.25
CA CYS A 210 10.03 -5.08 3.39
C CYS A 210 10.57 -6.00 4.47
N PHE A 211 9.72 -6.34 5.43
CA PHE A 211 10.03 -7.28 6.51
C PHE A 211 9.26 -8.57 6.29
N ALA A 212 9.92 -9.70 6.47
CA ALA A 212 9.27 -11.00 6.61
C ALA A 212 9.29 -11.41 8.08
N LEU A 213 8.12 -11.73 8.59
CA LEU A 213 7.90 -12.11 10.00
C LEU A 213 7.27 -13.50 10.07
N ASP A 214 7.58 -14.23 11.12
CA ASP A 214 6.79 -15.40 11.53
C ASP A 214 5.40 -14.91 11.95
N ALA A 215 4.37 -15.29 11.23
CA ALA A 215 3.01 -14.78 11.44
C ALA A 215 2.42 -15.17 12.81
N GLY A 216 2.94 -16.23 13.45
CA GLY A 216 2.48 -16.66 14.76
C GLY A 216 3.11 -15.93 15.94
N THR A 217 4.30 -15.31 15.76
CA THR A 217 5.07 -14.68 16.85
C THR A 217 5.51 -13.26 16.59
N GLY A 218 5.40 -12.77 15.35
CA GLY A 218 5.93 -11.48 14.95
C GLY A 218 7.47 -11.43 14.86
N ARG A 219 8.16 -12.58 15.01
CA ARG A 219 9.62 -12.62 14.94
C ARG A 219 10.09 -12.35 13.51
N GLN A 220 11.04 -11.40 13.36
CA GLN A 220 11.65 -11.07 12.08
C GLN A 220 12.49 -12.24 11.56
N ILE A 221 12.26 -12.61 10.30
CA ILE A 221 12.98 -13.64 9.55
C ILE A 221 14.05 -12.98 8.69
N TRP A 222 13.64 -12.02 7.86
CA TRP A 222 14.54 -11.20 7.06
C TRP A 222 13.99 -9.78 6.92
N HIS A 223 14.87 -8.85 6.51
CA HIS A 223 14.54 -7.46 6.25
C HIS A 223 15.30 -6.99 5.01
N TRP A 224 14.55 -6.64 3.96
CA TRP A 224 15.06 -5.92 2.81
C TRP A 224 14.83 -4.43 2.99
N ARG A 225 15.82 -3.63 2.62
CA ARG A 225 15.69 -2.18 2.63
C ARG A 225 16.52 -1.55 1.53
N ARG A 226 16.04 -0.41 1.05
CA ARG A 226 16.70 0.47 0.10
C ARG A 226 16.71 1.89 0.68
N PRO A 227 17.73 2.72 0.37
CA PRO A 227 17.72 4.13 0.73
C PRO A 227 16.51 4.85 0.15
N ILE A 228 16.07 5.91 0.84
CA ILE A 228 15.16 6.88 0.23
C ILE A 228 15.89 7.59 -0.91
N THR A 229 15.24 7.68 -2.05
CA THR A 229 15.86 8.27 -3.25
C THR A 229 15.83 9.79 -3.14
N PRO A 230 16.99 10.48 -3.19
CA PRO A 230 17.02 11.94 -3.15
C PRO A 230 16.30 12.55 -4.35
N GLY A 231 15.45 13.56 -4.08
CA GLY A 231 14.72 14.28 -5.13
C GLY A 231 13.39 13.67 -5.53
N THR A 232 12.94 12.60 -4.89
CA THR A 232 11.55 12.13 -5.06
C THR A 232 10.57 13.11 -4.42
N VAL A 233 9.41 13.30 -5.05
CA VAL A 233 8.43 14.33 -4.66
C VAL A 233 7.28 13.81 -3.77
N GLY A 234 7.05 12.49 -3.70
CA GLY A 234 5.83 11.98 -3.07
C GLY A 234 5.95 10.65 -2.32
N ALA A 235 7.13 10.21 -1.95
CA ALA A 235 7.35 8.89 -1.37
C ALA A 235 7.08 8.81 0.14
N GLY A 236 5.87 9.14 0.57
CA GLY A 236 5.50 9.15 2.00
C GLY A 236 4.96 7.84 2.55
N SER A 237 4.66 6.82 1.72
CA SER A 237 4.03 5.56 2.15
C SER A 237 4.28 4.41 1.18
N ASN A 238 4.15 3.19 1.68
CA ASN A 238 4.03 1.96 0.89
C ASN A 238 2.87 1.13 1.44
N ARG A 239 1.99 0.62 0.56
CA ARG A 239 0.74 -0.03 0.97
C ARG A 239 0.78 -1.54 1.02
N GLY A 240 1.92 -2.16 0.68
CA GLY A 240 2.07 -3.61 0.81
C GLY A 240 2.78 -4.25 -0.36
N VAL A 241 2.73 -5.57 -0.39
CA VAL A 241 3.38 -6.42 -1.39
C VAL A 241 2.36 -7.26 -2.16
N ALA A 242 2.78 -7.77 -3.33
CA ALA A 242 2.19 -8.93 -3.96
C ALA A 242 3.11 -10.15 -3.79
N VAL A 243 2.53 -11.36 -3.81
CA VAL A 243 3.29 -12.61 -3.71
C VAL A 243 2.87 -13.55 -4.83
N ILE A 244 3.84 -14.07 -5.61
CA ILE A 244 3.62 -15.12 -6.62
C ILE A 244 4.70 -16.18 -6.44
N GLY A 245 4.31 -17.40 -6.10
CA GLY A 245 5.24 -18.51 -5.87
C GLY A 245 6.28 -18.16 -4.80
N ASP A 246 7.54 -18.15 -5.19
CA ASP A 246 8.66 -17.83 -4.28
C ASP A 246 9.18 -16.39 -4.44
N ARG A 247 8.35 -15.47 -4.94
CA ARG A 247 8.67 -14.06 -5.10
C ARG A 247 7.74 -13.14 -4.35
N VAL A 248 8.31 -12.10 -3.77
CA VAL A 248 7.61 -10.96 -3.14
C VAL A 248 7.91 -9.72 -3.97
N PHE A 249 6.88 -8.96 -4.32
CA PHE A 249 7.01 -7.77 -5.16
C PHE A 249 6.64 -6.53 -4.36
N ILE A 250 7.47 -5.50 -4.46
CA ILE A 250 7.28 -4.23 -3.76
C ILE A 250 7.55 -3.06 -4.72
N SER A 251 6.67 -2.06 -4.69
CA SER A 251 6.92 -0.77 -5.36
C SER A 251 7.80 0.12 -4.50
N THR A 252 8.64 0.95 -5.11
CA THR A 252 9.57 1.83 -4.41
C THR A 252 9.27 3.31 -4.63
N ASP A 253 9.87 4.17 -3.81
CA ASP A 253 9.69 5.62 -3.81
C ASP A 253 10.01 6.32 -5.14
N HIS A 254 10.87 5.74 -5.95
CA HIS A 254 11.32 6.28 -7.24
C HIS A 254 10.69 5.56 -8.44
N ALA A 255 9.47 5.03 -8.25
CA ALA A 255 8.70 4.35 -9.28
C ALA A 255 9.42 3.15 -9.92
N HIS A 256 10.00 2.27 -9.09
CA HIS A 256 10.47 0.96 -9.51
C HIS A 256 9.58 -0.15 -8.91
N LEU A 257 9.54 -1.27 -9.58
CA LEU A 257 8.98 -2.53 -9.10
C LEU A 257 10.14 -3.51 -8.85
N VAL A 258 10.24 -4.02 -7.62
CA VAL A 258 11.33 -4.90 -7.20
C VAL A 258 10.77 -6.26 -6.84
N ALA A 259 11.41 -7.33 -7.31
CA ALA A 259 11.13 -8.70 -6.87
C ALA A 259 12.19 -9.18 -5.88
N LEU A 260 11.72 -9.76 -4.77
CA LEU A 260 12.54 -10.35 -3.73
C LEU A 260 12.29 -11.86 -3.68
N ASP A 261 13.33 -12.62 -3.40
CA ASP A 261 13.19 -14.03 -3.04
C ASP A 261 12.45 -14.14 -1.68
N ARG A 262 11.37 -14.91 -1.64
CA ARG A 262 10.48 -15.01 -0.49
C ARG A 262 11.13 -15.59 0.76
N HIS A 263 12.13 -16.45 0.58
CA HIS A 263 12.80 -17.18 1.68
C HIS A 263 14.01 -16.42 2.24
N THR A 264 14.61 -15.55 1.44
CA THR A 264 15.87 -14.89 1.79
C THR A 264 15.79 -13.38 1.86
N GLY A 265 14.79 -12.77 1.21
CA GLY A 265 14.70 -11.32 1.02
C GLY A 265 15.74 -10.76 0.04
N LEU A 266 16.45 -11.62 -0.72
CA LEU A 266 17.37 -11.18 -1.75
C LEU A 266 16.63 -10.62 -2.95
N GLU A 267 17.15 -9.55 -3.51
CA GLU A 267 16.66 -8.92 -4.74
C GLU A 267 16.90 -9.85 -5.93
N LEU A 268 15.84 -10.19 -6.67
CA LEU A 268 15.89 -11.02 -7.85
C LEU A 268 15.96 -10.18 -9.12
N TRP A 269 15.18 -9.10 -9.18
CA TRP A 269 15.22 -8.11 -10.23
C TRP A 269 14.63 -6.78 -9.75
N ASP A 270 14.97 -5.70 -10.46
CA ASP A 270 14.57 -4.33 -10.22
C ASP A 270 14.19 -3.69 -11.56
N ALA A 271 12.93 -3.36 -11.77
CA ALA A 271 12.40 -2.78 -12.99
C ALA A 271 11.98 -1.32 -12.78
N GLU A 272 12.58 -0.40 -13.55
CA GLU A 272 12.12 0.99 -13.60
C GLU A 272 10.76 1.04 -14.27
N THR A 273 9.72 1.48 -13.54
CA THR A 273 8.37 1.64 -14.08
C THR A 273 8.18 3.02 -14.70
N ALA A 274 8.82 4.05 -14.13
CA ALA A 274 8.84 5.41 -14.67
C ALA A 274 10.03 6.20 -14.13
N ASP A 275 10.42 7.26 -14.84
CA ASP A 275 11.49 8.16 -14.44
C ASP A 275 11.04 9.10 -13.31
N TYR A 276 11.52 8.88 -12.08
CA TYR A 276 11.17 9.68 -10.91
C TYR A 276 11.55 11.17 -11.05
N ARG A 277 12.53 11.50 -11.90
CA ARG A 277 12.93 12.90 -12.18
C ARG A 277 11.85 13.69 -12.90
N LYS A 278 10.88 12.98 -13.50
CA LYS A 278 9.64 13.54 -14.05
C LYS A 278 8.50 13.53 -13.02
N SER A 279 8.82 13.46 -11.72
CA SER A 279 7.89 13.49 -10.60
C SER A 279 7.05 12.20 -10.39
N TYR A 280 7.41 11.10 -11.04
CA TYR A 280 6.77 9.81 -10.76
C TYR A 280 7.27 9.20 -9.45
N PHE A 281 6.36 8.56 -8.73
CA PHE A 281 6.64 7.74 -7.56
C PHE A 281 5.61 6.61 -7.46
N ALA A 282 5.81 5.64 -6.57
CA ALA A 282 4.84 4.59 -6.36
C ALA A 282 4.58 4.34 -4.86
N THR A 283 3.31 4.20 -4.50
CA THR A 283 2.84 3.98 -3.12
C THR A 283 1.90 2.78 -3.01
N GLY A 284 1.34 2.31 -4.12
CA GLY A 284 0.39 1.20 -4.18
C GLY A 284 1.05 -0.16 -3.94
N ALA A 285 0.32 -1.08 -3.33
CA ALA A 285 0.71 -2.47 -3.35
C ALA A 285 0.54 -3.02 -4.78
N PRO A 286 1.50 -3.77 -5.32
CA PRO A 286 1.32 -4.43 -6.60
C PRO A 286 0.17 -5.44 -6.58
N LEU A 287 -0.45 -5.70 -7.74
CA LEU A 287 -1.50 -6.72 -7.90
C LEU A 287 -0.96 -7.92 -8.68
N ALA A 288 -1.09 -9.12 -8.11
CA ALA A 288 -0.72 -10.36 -8.78
C ALA A 288 -1.87 -10.91 -9.61
N VAL A 289 -1.67 -11.15 -10.91
CA VAL A 289 -2.68 -11.73 -11.81
C VAL A 289 -2.01 -12.72 -12.77
N GLY A 290 -2.32 -14.00 -12.63
CA GLY A 290 -1.68 -15.05 -13.41
C GLY A 290 -0.15 -15.09 -13.19
N GLY A 291 0.64 -14.95 -14.21
CA GLY A 291 2.10 -14.81 -14.15
C GLY A 291 2.58 -13.36 -14.20
N LEU A 292 1.68 -12.38 -14.08
CA LEU A 292 1.97 -10.95 -14.16
C LEU A 292 1.85 -10.28 -12.80
N VAL A 293 2.65 -9.23 -12.62
CA VAL A 293 2.56 -8.29 -11.49
C VAL A 293 2.24 -6.90 -12.05
N LEU A 294 1.15 -6.32 -11.57
CA LEU A 294 0.70 -5.01 -12.00
C LEU A 294 1.10 -3.94 -10.99
N ALA A 295 1.57 -2.82 -11.49
CA ALA A 295 1.91 -1.65 -10.70
C ALA A 295 1.32 -0.38 -11.31
N GLY A 296 0.84 0.49 -10.43
CA GLY A 296 0.41 1.84 -10.76
C GLY A 296 1.41 2.88 -10.27
N VAL A 297 1.16 4.14 -10.57
CA VAL A 297 2.02 5.28 -10.23
C VAL A 297 1.25 6.41 -9.57
N GLY A 298 1.94 7.17 -8.70
CA GLY A 298 1.53 8.45 -8.17
C GLY A 298 2.16 9.60 -8.95
N GLY A 299 1.88 10.82 -8.50
CA GLY A 299 2.43 12.06 -9.06
C GLY A 299 1.40 12.93 -9.76
N GLY A 300 0.10 12.66 -9.61
CA GLY A 300 -0.98 13.50 -10.14
C GLY A 300 -0.81 14.95 -9.76
N GLU A 301 -0.53 15.24 -8.49
CA GLU A 301 -0.26 16.56 -7.92
C GLU A 301 0.94 17.28 -8.56
N HIS A 302 1.74 16.55 -9.31
CA HIS A 302 2.91 17.07 -10.04
C HIS A 302 2.73 16.99 -11.56
N GLY A 303 1.51 16.75 -12.04
CA GLY A 303 1.20 16.66 -13.46
C GLY A 303 1.89 15.51 -14.17
N THR A 304 2.01 14.34 -13.56
CA THR A 304 2.47 13.15 -14.27
C THR A 304 1.34 12.57 -15.11
N ARG A 305 1.67 11.97 -16.25
CA ARG A 305 0.73 11.17 -17.03
C ARG A 305 0.57 9.79 -16.39
N GLY A 306 -0.59 9.51 -15.80
CA GLY A 306 -0.87 8.27 -15.10
C GLY A 306 -0.88 7.04 -16.02
N PHE A 307 -0.58 5.89 -15.45
CA PHE A 307 -0.69 4.59 -16.13
C PHE A 307 -0.79 3.44 -15.13
N VAL A 308 -1.25 2.30 -15.61
CA VAL A 308 -1.04 1.00 -14.97
C VAL A 308 -0.25 0.12 -15.94
N ALA A 309 0.74 -0.61 -15.45
CA ALA A 309 1.56 -1.50 -16.27
C ALA A 309 1.69 -2.88 -15.63
N ALA A 310 1.81 -3.91 -16.47
CA ALA A 310 2.02 -5.28 -16.06
C ALA A 310 3.42 -5.75 -16.42
N TYR A 311 4.03 -6.48 -15.52
CA TYR A 311 5.38 -7.01 -15.64
C TYR A 311 5.36 -8.53 -15.49
N ASP A 312 6.14 -9.23 -16.28
CA ASP A 312 6.36 -10.67 -16.12
C ASP A 312 7.01 -10.95 -14.77
N ALA A 313 6.38 -11.78 -13.95
CA ALA A 313 6.81 -12.03 -12.57
C ALA A 313 8.20 -12.69 -12.45
N ILE A 314 8.66 -13.38 -13.50
CA ILE A 314 9.95 -14.07 -13.51
C ILE A 314 11.07 -13.13 -13.94
N THR A 315 10.84 -12.34 -14.98
CA THR A 315 11.89 -11.58 -15.65
C THR A 315 11.89 -10.09 -15.35
N GLY A 316 10.79 -9.55 -14.79
CA GLY A 316 10.60 -8.12 -14.58
C GLY A 316 10.38 -7.32 -15.87
N LYS A 317 10.25 -7.97 -17.03
CA LYS A 317 9.98 -7.28 -18.29
C LYS A 317 8.55 -6.78 -18.35
N GLU A 318 8.38 -5.53 -18.78
CA GLU A 318 7.06 -4.97 -19.04
C GLU A 318 6.37 -5.77 -20.15
N ALA A 319 5.15 -6.26 -19.86
CA ALA A 319 4.32 -6.99 -20.80
C ALA A 319 3.39 -6.04 -21.56
N TRP A 320 2.81 -5.07 -20.86
CA TRP A 320 1.95 -4.03 -21.42
C TRP A 320 1.81 -2.85 -20.48
N ARG A 321 1.36 -1.71 -21.05
CA ARG A 321 1.03 -0.48 -20.32
C ARG A 321 -0.27 0.11 -20.84
N PHE A 322 -1.15 0.51 -19.92
CA PHE A 322 -2.35 1.29 -20.19
C PHE A 322 -2.17 2.70 -19.65
N TRP A 323 -2.14 3.69 -20.53
CA TRP A 323 -2.09 5.09 -20.15
C TRP A 323 -3.48 5.57 -19.75
N THR A 324 -3.62 6.16 -18.56
CA THR A 324 -4.90 6.69 -18.07
C THR A 324 -5.29 8.01 -18.71
N ILE A 325 -4.32 8.75 -19.21
CA ILE A 325 -4.54 9.91 -20.06
C ILE A 325 -4.14 9.51 -21.49
N PRO A 326 -5.09 9.46 -22.44
CA PRO A 326 -4.82 9.03 -23.81
C PRO A 326 -3.90 10.01 -24.56
N ALA A 327 -3.10 9.51 -25.49
CA ALA A 327 -2.40 10.36 -26.43
C ALA A 327 -3.38 10.95 -27.46
N ARG A 328 -2.99 12.05 -28.11
CA ARG A 328 -3.80 12.66 -29.18
C ARG A 328 -4.13 11.65 -30.27
N GLY A 329 -5.44 11.54 -30.60
CA GLY A 329 -5.95 10.59 -31.58
C GLY A 329 -6.31 9.21 -31.01
N GLU A 330 -5.95 8.90 -29.76
CA GLU A 330 -6.43 7.70 -29.06
C GLU A 330 -7.85 7.92 -28.51
N PRO A 331 -8.65 6.84 -28.37
CA PRO A 331 -10.00 6.93 -27.78
C PRO A 331 -9.96 7.60 -26.40
N GLY A 332 -10.87 8.56 -26.16
CA GLY A 332 -10.93 9.36 -24.94
C GLY A 332 -10.17 10.71 -25.05
N SER A 333 -9.23 10.87 -25.98
CA SER A 333 -8.50 12.14 -26.15
C SER A 333 -9.36 13.30 -26.64
N GLU A 334 -10.49 13.00 -27.28
CA GLU A 334 -11.51 13.97 -27.69
C GLU A 334 -12.20 14.69 -26.51
N THR A 335 -12.11 14.10 -25.32
CA THR A 335 -12.66 14.68 -24.08
C THR A 335 -11.71 15.68 -23.42
N TRP A 336 -10.54 15.91 -24.01
CA TRP A 336 -9.53 16.87 -23.56
C TRP A 336 -9.40 18.02 -24.56
N GLN A 337 -9.92 19.18 -24.21
CA GLN A 337 -9.81 20.36 -25.07
C GLN A 337 -8.45 21.06 -24.92
N GLY A 338 -7.73 20.81 -23.83
CA GLY A 338 -6.38 21.35 -23.60
C GLY A 338 -5.30 20.81 -24.54
N LYS A 339 -4.12 21.37 -24.51
CA LYS A 339 -2.99 20.96 -25.39
C LYS A 339 -2.04 19.97 -24.74
N ASP A 340 -1.92 20.01 -23.42
CA ASP A 340 -0.94 19.24 -22.63
C ASP A 340 -1.56 18.00 -21.99
N LEU A 341 -1.55 16.89 -22.73
CA LEU A 341 -1.98 15.58 -22.21
C LEU A 341 -0.85 14.85 -21.49
N GLU A 342 0.39 15.20 -21.77
CA GLU A 342 1.55 14.57 -21.10
C GLU A 342 1.61 14.88 -19.60
N HIS A 343 0.95 15.98 -19.18
CA HIS A 343 0.85 16.38 -17.78
C HIS A 343 -0.60 16.35 -17.28
N GLY A 344 -1.43 15.49 -17.86
CA GLY A 344 -2.88 15.42 -17.60
C GLY A 344 -3.28 14.78 -16.26
N GLY A 345 -2.38 14.25 -15.46
CA GLY A 345 -2.72 13.58 -14.18
C GLY A 345 -3.23 12.15 -14.37
N GLY A 346 -4.33 11.80 -13.72
CA GLY A 346 -4.93 10.46 -13.75
C GLY A 346 -4.07 9.39 -13.07
N PRO A 347 -3.55 9.62 -11.85
CA PRO A 347 -2.66 8.69 -11.17
C PRO A 347 -3.38 7.38 -10.79
N THR A 348 -2.60 6.32 -10.62
CA THR A 348 -3.08 4.95 -10.32
C THR A 348 -2.46 4.43 -9.03
N TRP A 349 -2.36 5.31 -8.04
CA TRP A 349 -1.58 5.12 -6.81
C TRP A 349 -2.16 4.10 -5.82
N LEU A 350 -3.37 3.58 -6.05
CA LEU A 350 -3.97 2.50 -5.27
C LEU A 350 -4.08 1.21 -6.10
N THR A 351 -4.18 0.08 -5.39
CA THR A 351 -4.25 -1.25 -5.97
C THR A 351 -5.62 -1.52 -6.59
N GLY A 352 -5.66 -2.01 -7.82
CA GLY A 352 -6.86 -2.50 -8.47
C GLY A 352 -7.34 -3.86 -7.96
N THR A 353 -8.38 -4.39 -8.59
CA THR A 353 -8.95 -5.71 -8.29
C THR A 353 -9.01 -6.59 -9.54
N TYR A 354 -9.10 -7.90 -9.32
CA TYR A 354 -9.17 -8.87 -10.41
C TYR A 354 -10.35 -9.82 -10.22
N ASP A 355 -11.13 -9.98 -11.28
CA ASP A 355 -12.22 -10.96 -11.35
C ASP A 355 -11.75 -12.20 -12.12
N PRO A 356 -11.50 -13.34 -11.47
CA PRO A 356 -11.12 -14.57 -12.14
C PRO A 356 -12.27 -15.20 -12.96
N GLU A 357 -13.54 -14.85 -12.69
CA GLU A 357 -14.68 -15.37 -13.45
C GLU A 357 -14.84 -14.69 -14.81
N LEU A 358 -14.51 -13.39 -14.89
CA LEU A 358 -14.59 -12.59 -16.12
C LEU A 358 -13.24 -12.38 -16.79
N ASP A 359 -12.17 -12.88 -16.18
CA ASP A 359 -10.76 -12.62 -16.55
C ASP A 359 -10.58 -11.12 -16.84
N THR A 360 -10.82 -10.28 -15.81
CA THR A 360 -10.86 -8.83 -15.96
C THR A 360 -10.24 -8.14 -14.76
N ILE A 361 -9.34 -7.20 -15.02
CA ILE A 361 -8.78 -6.28 -14.04
C ILE A 361 -9.67 -5.03 -13.99
N TYR A 362 -9.98 -4.56 -12.79
CA TYR A 362 -10.64 -3.27 -12.56
C TYR A 362 -9.64 -2.37 -11.84
N TRP A 363 -9.23 -1.28 -12.51
CA TRP A 363 -8.26 -0.38 -11.92
C TRP A 363 -8.87 0.99 -11.70
N PRO A 364 -8.80 1.53 -10.47
CA PRO A 364 -9.29 2.85 -10.13
C PRO A 364 -8.27 3.93 -10.50
N ILE A 365 -8.73 5.06 -11.01
CA ILE A 365 -7.92 6.14 -11.54
C ILE A 365 -8.24 7.43 -10.79
N GLY A 366 -7.22 8.19 -10.45
CA GLY A 366 -7.32 9.46 -9.74
C GLY A 366 -7.63 10.66 -10.64
N ASN A 367 -7.56 11.82 -10.03
CA ASN A 367 -7.96 13.11 -10.57
C ASN A 367 -7.11 13.61 -11.76
N PRO A 368 -7.63 14.51 -12.59
CA PRO A 368 -6.85 15.18 -13.64
C PRO A 368 -6.00 16.33 -13.06
N ALA A 369 -4.87 16.64 -13.67
CA ALA A 369 -4.09 17.83 -13.36
C ALA A 369 -4.42 18.95 -14.40
N LYS A 370 -4.41 20.21 -13.99
CA LYS A 370 -4.23 20.82 -12.66
C LYS A 370 -5.48 20.53 -11.78
N GLU A 371 -5.27 20.25 -10.51
CA GLU A 371 -6.38 19.78 -9.64
C GLU A 371 -7.51 20.81 -9.50
N TYR A 372 -7.16 22.10 -9.28
CA TYR A 372 -8.12 23.15 -8.91
C TYR A 372 -8.37 24.18 -10.02
N ASP A 373 -7.72 24.02 -11.18
CA ASP A 373 -7.93 24.87 -12.35
C ASP A 373 -8.09 24.04 -13.62
N GLY A 374 -9.32 23.90 -14.09
CA GLY A 374 -9.67 23.19 -15.31
C GLY A 374 -9.72 24.08 -16.55
N THR A 375 -9.34 25.36 -16.48
CA THR A 375 -9.53 26.34 -17.56
C THR A 375 -8.85 25.91 -18.87
N ASP A 376 -7.70 25.26 -18.80
CA ASP A 376 -6.91 24.80 -19.95
C ASP A 376 -7.14 23.33 -20.34
N ARG A 377 -8.02 22.60 -19.64
CA ARG A 377 -8.35 21.20 -19.90
C ARG A 377 -9.86 20.93 -20.03
N GLY A 378 -10.60 21.79 -20.70
CA GLY A 378 -12.05 21.62 -20.88
C GLY A 378 -12.43 20.22 -21.39
N GLY A 379 -13.70 19.84 -21.15
CA GLY A 379 -14.23 18.51 -21.45
C GLY A 379 -14.18 17.56 -20.25
N ASP A 380 -14.50 16.30 -20.45
CA ASP A 380 -14.67 15.32 -19.36
C ASP A 380 -13.35 14.77 -18.79
N ASN A 381 -12.25 14.88 -19.54
CA ASN A 381 -10.90 14.46 -19.15
C ASN A 381 -10.77 12.94 -18.91
N LEU A 382 -11.23 12.10 -19.85
CA LEU A 382 -11.09 10.65 -19.76
C LEU A 382 -9.60 10.23 -19.79
N TYR A 383 -9.17 9.26 -18.96
CA TYR A 383 -9.96 8.42 -18.06
C TYR A 383 -9.74 8.80 -16.59
N SER A 384 -9.50 10.10 -16.25
CA SER A 384 -9.44 10.52 -14.86
C SER A 384 -10.74 10.21 -14.11
N ASP A 385 -10.66 10.05 -12.80
CA ASP A 385 -11.79 9.77 -11.89
C ASP A 385 -12.70 8.64 -12.35
N SER A 386 -12.08 7.57 -12.85
CA SER A 386 -12.77 6.46 -13.47
C SER A 386 -12.36 5.11 -12.87
N ILE A 387 -13.17 4.10 -13.11
CA ILE A 387 -12.75 2.72 -13.12
C ILE A 387 -12.61 2.28 -14.58
N VAL A 388 -11.48 1.66 -14.91
CA VAL A 388 -11.25 0.99 -16.19
C VAL A 388 -11.26 -0.53 -16.00
N ALA A 389 -11.94 -1.24 -16.89
CA ALA A 389 -11.91 -2.70 -16.98
C ALA A 389 -10.93 -3.11 -18.08
N LEU A 390 -9.89 -3.83 -17.72
CA LEU A 390 -8.77 -4.19 -18.61
C LEU A 390 -8.69 -5.70 -18.82
N GLU A 391 -8.27 -6.09 -20.01
CA GLU A 391 -7.88 -7.48 -20.31
C GLU A 391 -6.52 -7.79 -19.66
N PRO A 392 -6.39 -8.84 -18.83
CA PRO A 392 -5.17 -9.10 -18.06
C PRO A 392 -3.91 -9.32 -18.91
N LYS A 393 -4.05 -9.97 -20.08
CA LYS A 393 -2.90 -10.33 -20.92
C LYS A 393 -2.35 -9.19 -21.75
N THR A 394 -3.18 -8.19 -22.10
CA THR A 394 -2.84 -7.16 -23.10
C THR A 394 -2.99 -5.74 -22.58
N GLY A 395 -3.65 -5.54 -21.43
CA GLY A 395 -4.01 -4.22 -20.93
C GLY A 395 -5.10 -3.51 -21.75
N LYS A 396 -5.72 -4.20 -22.72
CA LYS A 396 -6.74 -3.60 -23.58
C LYS A 396 -7.97 -3.23 -22.77
N LEU A 397 -8.47 -1.99 -22.98
CA LEU A 397 -9.69 -1.49 -22.35
C LEU A 397 -10.91 -2.26 -22.86
N LYS A 398 -11.69 -2.84 -21.93
CA LYS A 398 -12.99 -3.48 -22.20
C LYS A 398 -14.12 -2.46 -22.07
N TRP A 399 -14.13 -1.70 -20.97
CA TRP A 399 -15.05 -0.61 -20.68
C TRP A 399 -14.49 0.29 -19.57
N HIS A 400 -15.09 1.47 -19.40
CA HIS A 400 -14.81 2.39 -18.30
C HIS A 400 -16.10 2.99 -17.76
N TYR A 401 -16.03 3.52 -16.54
CA TYR A 401 -17.05 4.38 -15.96
C TYR A 401 -16.38 5.52 -15.21
N GLN A 402 -16.80 6.77 -15.53
CA GLN A 402 -16.25 7.98 -14.92
C GLN A 402 -17.20 8.52 -13.85
N PHE A 403 -16.71 8.67 -12.62
CA PHE A 403 -17.50 9.11 -11.46
C PHE A 403 -17.65 10.63 -11.38
N THR A 404 -16.55 11.36 -11.67
CA THR A 404 -16.50 12.82 -11.57
C THR A 404 -15.91 13.41 -12.84
N PRO A 405 -16.73 13.62 -13.92
CA PRO A 405 -16.24 14.26 -15.14
C PRO A 405 -15.74 15.67 -14.87
N HIS A 406 -14.56 16.00 -15.41
CA HIS A 406 -13.90 17.29 -15.21
C HIS A 406 -13.80 17.66 -13.74
N ASP A 407 -13.14 16.78 -12.95
CA ASP A 407 -12.94 17.02 -11.52
C ASP A 407 -12.08 18.26 -11.28
N LEU A 408 -12.46 19.08 -10.29
CA LEU A 408 -11.80 20.30 -9.85
C LEU A 408 -11.59 20.34 -8.34
N TRP A 409 -11.74 19.20 -7.65
CA TRP A 409 -11.77 19.13 -6.20
C TRP A 409 -10.80 18.09 -5.63
N ASP A 410 -10.02 17.43 -6.50
CA ASP A 410 -9.09 16.35 -6.13
C ASP A 410 -9.86 15.16 -5.50
N TRP A 411 -10.93 14.72 -6.18
CA TRP A 411 -11.73 13.57 -5.72
C TRP A 411 -11.36 12.29 -6.47
N ASP A 412 -10.09 11.95 -6.41
CA ASP A 412 -9.63 10.66 -6.89
C ASP A 412 -10.68 9.55 -6.76
N ALA A 413 -10.97 8.83 -7.83
CA ALA A 413 -11.82 7.65 -7.77
C ALA A 413 -11.02 6.38 -7.44
N THR A 414 -10.07 6.49 -6.52
CA THR A 414 -9.09 5.43 -6.24
C THR A 414 -9.50 4.45 -5.15
N GLU A 415 -10.70 4.58 -4.57
CA GLU A 415 -11.23 3.61 -3.62
C GLU A 415 -11.30 2.21 -4.25
N THR A 416 -11.06 1.18 -3.45
CA THR A 416 -11.05 -0.21 -3.92
C THR A 416 -12.36 -0.60 -4.63
N PRO A 417 -12.32 -1.02 -5.91
CA PRO A 417 -13.48 -1.60 -6.58
C PRO A 417 -13.82 -2.95 -5.96
N LEU A 418 -14.92 -3.04 -5.20
CA LEU A 418 -15.30 -4.26 -4.51
C LEU A 418 -16.25 -5.08 -5.39
N LEU A 419 -15.85 -6.30 -5.77
CA LEU A 419 -16.58 -7.15 -6.71
C LEU A 419 -17.37 -8.23 -5.97
N VAL A 420 -18.69 -8.29 -6.21
CA VAL A 420 -19.57 -9.28 -5.59
C VAL A 420 -20.53 -9.90 -6.59
N ASN A 421 -20.96 -11.11 -6.30
CA ASN A 421 -22.12 -11.74 -6.95
C ASN A 421 -23.30 -11.64 -5.99
N ALA A 422 -24.39 -11.03 -6.43
CA ALA A 422 -25.58 -10.86 -5.60
C ALA A 422 -26.86 -10.92 -6.44
N ASP A 423 -27.98 -11.21 -5.78
CA ASP A 423 -29.28 -11.01 -6.39
C ASP A 423 -29.57 -9.52 -6.56
N TRP A 424 -29.96 -9.13 -7.77
CA TRP A 424 -30.37 -7.77 -8.11
C TRP A 424 -31.67 -7.83 -8.89
N GLU A 425 -32.75 -7.33 -8.29
CA GLU A 425 -34.10 -7.36 -8.89
C GLU A 425 -34.53 -8.76 -9.32
N GLY A 426 -34.24 -9.77 -8.48
CA GLY A 426 -34.63 -11.16 -8.72
C GLY A 426 -33.74 -11.90 -9.73
N GLN A 427 -32.62 -11.32 -10.14
CA GLN A 427 -31.67 -11.95 -11.06
C GLN A 427 -30.26 -11.97 -10.47
N PRO A 428 -29.50 -13.08 -10.60
CA PRO A 428 -28.10 -13.11 -10.20
C PRO A 428 -27.28 -12.16 -11.08
N ARG A 429 -26.57 -11.22 -10.46
CA ARG A 429 -25.72 -10.25 -11.16
C ARG A 429 -24.31 -10.20 -10.60
N LYS A 430 -23.39 -9.84 -11.47
CA LYS A 430 -21.97 -9.56 -11.15
C LYS A 430 -21.83 -8.07 -10.94
N LEU A 431 -21.70 -7.65 -9.68
CA LEU A 431 -21.71 -6.25 -9.27
C LEU A 431 -20.32 -5.74 -8.94
N LEU A 432 -20.08 -4.46 -9.19
CA LEU A 432 -19.00 -3.66 -8.67
C LEU A 432 -19.59 -2.60 -7.75
N LEU A 433 -19.14 -2.61 -6.50
CA LEU A 433 -19.54 -1.66 -5.46
C LEU A 433 -18.44 -0.63 -5.25
N HIS A 434 -18.81 0.66 -5.17
CA HIS A 434 -17.84 1.74 -5.02
C HIS A 434 -18.42 2.90 -4.22
N GLY A 435 -17.83 3.20 -3.06
CA GLY A 435 -18.15 4.39 -2.26
C GLY A 435 -17.14 5.48 -2.56
N ASN A 436 -17.50 6.47 -3.35
CA ASN A 436 -16.59 7.43 -3.95
C ASN A 436 -16.39 8.70 -3.10
N ARG A 437 -15.20 9.34 -3.20
CA ARG A 437 -14.89 10.62 -2.55
C ARG A 437 -15.92 11.71 -2.84
N ASN A 438 -16.58 11.67 -4.01
CA ASN A 438 -17.56 12.65 -4.44
C ASN A 438 -18.90 12.61 -3.66
N GLY A 439 -19.06 11.67 -2.72
CA GLY A 439 -20.23 11.57 -1.83
C GLY A 439 -21.33 10.63 -2.30
N PHE A 440 -21.11 9.89 -3.39
CA PHE A 440 -22.06 8.94 -3.92
C PHE A 440 -21.55 7.50 -3.80
N PHE A 441 -22.46 6.59 -3.50
CA PHE A 441 -22.30 5.15 -3.58
C PHE A 441 -22.82 4.66 -4.93
N TYR A 442 -22.01 3.85 -5.62
CA TYR A 442 -22.31 3.32 -6.95
C TYR A 442 -22.39 1.80 -6.91
N VAL A 443 -23.38 1.27 -7.64
CA VAL A 443 -23.46 -0.15 -7.99
C VAL A 443 -23.46 -0.26 -9.51
N LEU A 444 -22.45 -0.93 -10.06
CA LEU A 444 -22.30 -1.15 -11.49
C LEU A 444 -22.47 -2.64 -11.81
N ASP A 445 -23.01 -2.95 -12.97
CA ASP A 445 -22.85 -4.27 -13.58
C ASP A 445 -21.40 -4.37 -14.10
N ARG A 446 -20.57 -5.18 -13.43
CA ARG A 446 -19.15 -5.25 -13.75
C ARG A 446 -18.83 -5.96 -15.06
N THR A 447 -19.82 -6.55 -15.72
CA THR A 447 -19.64 -7.17 -17.03
C THR A 447 -19.50 -6.14 -18.15
N ASN A 448 -20.08 -4.94 -17.98
CA ASN A 448 -20.19 -3.94 -19.03
C ASN A 448 -20.11 -2.48 -18.56
N GLY A 449 -19.96 -2.24 -17.23
CA GLY A 449 -19.87 -0.90 -16.65
C GLY A 449 -21.21 -0.16 -16.52
N LYS A 450 -22.35 -0.81 -16.81
CA LYS A 450 -23.67 -0.16 -16.69
C LYS A 450 -23.99 0.16 -15.23
N VAL A 451 -24.41 1.38 -14.96
CA VAL A 451 -24.91 1.81 -13.66
C VAL A 451 -26.23 1.14 -13.35
N LEU A 452 -26.35 0.57 -12.16
CA LEU A 452 -27.56 -0.01 -11.61
C LEU A 452 -28.13 0.85 -10.49
N LEU A 453 -27.26 1.50 -9.70
CA LEU A 453 -27.63 2.40 -8.61
C LEU A 453 -26.57 3.49 -8.44
N VAL A 454 -27.03 4.72 -8.24
CA VAL A 454 -26.22 5.80 -7.65
C VAL A 454 -27.02 6.41 -6.51
N LYS A 455 -26.39 6.52 -5.32
CA LYS A 455 -27.06 7.06 -4.14
C LYS A 455 -26.11 7.93 -3.32
N GLN A 456 -26.52 9.17 -3.04
CA GLN A 456 -25.80 10.01 -2.06
C GLN A 456 -25.81 9.32 -0.69
N PHE A 457 -24.62 9.23 -0.07
CA PHE A 457 -24.47 8.66 1.28
C PHE A 457 -24.03 9.69 2.33
N VAL A 458 -23.63 10.90 1.93
CA VAL A 458 -23.29 12.01 2.83
C VAL A 458 -24.52 12.84 3.16
N LYS A 459 -24.52 13.47 4.34
CA LYS A 459 -25.58 14.37 4.78
C LYS A 459 -25.60 15.66 3.96
N LYS A 460 -24.42 16.22 3.66
CA LYS A 460 -24.27 17.47 2.91
C LYS A 460 -23.49 17.26 1.61
N LEU A 461 -24.12 17.65 0.51
CA LEU A 461 -23.55 17.64 -0.83
C LEU A 461 -23.88 18.96 -1.52
N THR A 462 -22.90 19.66 -2.08
CA THR A 462 -23.14 20.97 -2.73
C THR A 462 -22.79 20.97 -4.21
N TRP A 463 -21.86 20.15 -4.66
CA TRP A 463 -21.32 20.18 -6.02
C TRP A 463 -22.23 19.60 -7.11
N ALA A 464 -23.20 18.76 -6.72
CA ALA A 464 -24.14 18.14 -7.64
C ALA A 464 -25.58 18.23 -7.12
N THR A 465 -26.53 18.37 -8.03
CA THR A 465 -27.97 18.42 -7.73
C THR A 465 -28.66 17.07 -7.93
N GLY A 466 -27.99 16.10 -8.52
CA GLY A 466 -28.50 14.77 -8.81
C GLY A 466 -27.66 14.03 -9.84
N MET A 467 -28.25 12.95 -10.39
CA MET A 467 -27.66 12.12 -11.43
C MET A 467 -28.60 11.99 -12.61
N THR A 468 -28.04 11.86 -13.81
CA THR A 468 -28.82 11.44 -14.99
C THR A 468 -29.21 9.95 -14.87
N PRO A 469 -30.12 9.43 -15.68
CA PRO A 469 -30.46 8.01 -15.72
C PRO A 469 -29.25 7.09 -15.99
N GLU A 470 -28.23 7.60 -16.70
CA GLU A 470 -26.99 6.90 -17.03
C GLU A 470 -25.95 6.99 -15.88
N GLY A 471 -26.29 7.68 -14.78
CA GLY A 471 -25.45 7.83 -13.60
C GLY A 471 -24.42 8.98 -13.70
N ARG A 472 -24.53 9.86 -14.70
CA ARG A 472 -23.66 11.04 -14.80
C ARG A 472 -24.11 12.13 -13.80
N PRO A 473 -23.21 12.73 -13.02
CA PRO A 473 -23.58 13.79 -12.10
C PRO A 473 -24.06 15.05 -12.84
N ILE A 474 -25.14 15.65 -12.29
CA ILE A 474 -25.66 16.95 -12.72
C ILE A 474 -25.01 17.99 -11.80
N LYS A 475 -23.99 18.69 -12.31
CA LYS A 475 -23.23 19.65 -11.52
C LYS A 475 -24.11 20.81 -11.05
N ALA A 476 -23.96 21.21 -9.81
CA ALA A 476 -24.58 22.41 -9.26
C ALA A 476 -23.86 23.67 -9.80
N PRO A 477 -24.58 24.77 -10.06
CA PRO A 477 -23.95 26.00 -10.52
C PRO A 477 -23.04 26.61 -9.44
N ASN A 478 -21.99 27.32 -9.86
CA ASN A 478 -21.10 28.08 -8.99
C ASN A 478 -20.38 27.26 -7.91
N GLN A 479 -20.06 25.98 -8.18
CA GLN A 479 -19.33 25.12 -7.26
C GLN A 479 -17.87 24.89 -7.68
N GLU A 480 -17.46 25.43 -8.82
CA GLU A 480 -16.05 25.37 -9.26
C GLU A 480 -15.15 26.25 -8.39
N PRO A 481 -13.88 25.91 -8.20
CA PRO A 481 -12.92 26.76 -7.49
C PRO A 481 -12.86 28.17 -8.10
N SER A 482 -12.78 29.19 -7.26
CA SER A 482 -12.67 30.60 -7.65
C SER A 482 -11.47 31.26 -7.00
N GLU A 483 -11.03 32.43 -7.51
CA GLU A 483 -9.93 33.18 -6.88
C GLU A 483 -10.26 33.62 -5.45
N GLN A 484 -11.54 33.89 -5.16
CA GLN A 484 -12.04 34.30 -3.84
C GLN A 484 -12.29 33.12 -2.90
N GLY A 485 -12.27 31.90 -3.42
CA GLY A 485 -12.61 30.68 -2.68
C GLY A 485 -14.07 30.29 -2.82
N THR A 486 -14.32 29.02 -3.12
CA THR A 486 -15.65 28.43 -3.23
C THR A 486 -15.82 27.35 -2.18
N TYR A 487 -16.89 27.44 -1.37
CA TYR A 487 -17.23 26.44 -0.36
C TYR A 487 -17.92 25.25 -1.01
N VAL A 488 -17.31 24.06 -0.89
CA VAL A 488 -17.82 22.82 -1.48
C VAL A 488 -17.81 21.67 -0.47
N CYS A 489 -18.84 20.85 -0.51
CA CYS A 489 -18.96 19.58 0.21
C CYS A 489 -19.18 18.43 -0.79
N PRO A 490 -18.46 17.32 -0.64
CA PRO A 490 -17.44 16.98 0.36
C PRO A 490 -16.15 17.82 0.25
N SER A 491 -15.26 17.64 1.25
CA SER A 491 -13.92 18.22 1.25
C SER A 491 -12.99 17.52 0.26
N GLN A 492 -11.75 17.97 0.13
CA GLN A 492 -10.69 17.28 -0.62
C GLN A 492 -10.43 15.86 -0.09
N ASP A 493 -10.44 15.64 1.23
CA ASP A 493 -10.33 14.28 1.80
C ASP A 493 -11.43 13.34 1.27
N GLY A 494 -12.49 13.91 0.68
CA GLY A 494 -13.64 13.21 0.16
C GLY A 494 -14.65 12.85 1.25
N ALA A 495 -15.71 12.21 0.81
CA ALA A 495 -16.72 11.59 1.67
C ALA A 495 -16.30 10.18 2.12
N SER A 496 -15.39 9.55 1.41
CA SER A 496 -14.65 8.33 1.67
C SER A 496 -13.24 8.52 1.09
N ASN A 497 -12.32 7.56 1.26
CA ASN A 497 -10.97 7.66 0.71
C ASN A 497 -10.40 6.24 0.47
N PHE A 498 -9.08 6.10 0.25
CA PHE A 498 -8.37 4.88 -0.14
C PHE A 498 -8.55 3.67 0.78
N TYR A 499 -8.98 3.83 2.01
CA TYR A 499 -9.15 2.74 2.96
C TYR A 499 -10.21 1.74 2.49
N SER A 500 -9.85 0.45 2.58
CA SER A 500 -10.63 -0.60 1.95
C SER A 500 -11.98 -0.83 2.65
N PRO A 501 -13.06 -0.97 1.88
CA PRO A 501 -14.36 -1.38 2.37
C PRO A 501 -14.43 -2.90 2.57
N SER A 502 -15.58 -3.37 3.09
CA SER A 502 -15.93 -4.79 3.17
C SER A 502 -17.42 -5.01 2.91
N TYR A 503 -17.78 -6.26 2.60
CA TYR A 503 -19.16 -6.66 2.31
C TYR A 503 -19.46 -8.03 2.90
N ILE A 504 -20.67 -8.21 3.44
CA ILE A 504 -21.18 -9.50 3.90
C ILE A 504 -22.42 -9.86 3.07
N ALA A 505 -22.32 -10.94 2.30
CA ALA A 505 -23.42 -11.40 1.46
C ALA A 505 -24.70 -11.76 2.23
N ALA A 506 -24.56 -12.35 3.42
CA ALA A 506 -25.70 -12.73 4.27
C ALA A 506 -26.51 -11.53 4.77
N THR A 507 -25.90 -10.36 4.94
CA THR A 507 -26.60 -9.12 5.34
C THR A 507 -26.97 -8.23 4.16
N GLY A 508 -26.31 -8.38 3.02
CA GLY A 508 -26.43 -7.47 1.88
C GLY A 508 -25.84 -6.09 2.14
N LEU A 509 -24.98 -5.93 3.16
CA LEU A 509 -24.46 -4.64 3.60
C LEU A 509 -23.00 -4.42 3.17
N PHE A 510 -22.74 -3.20 2.70
CA PHE A 510 -21.43 -2.65 2.39
C PHE A 510 -20.95 -1.76 3.54
N TYR A 511 -19.77 -2.04 4.09
CA TYR A 511 -19.21 -1.36 5.27
C TYR A 511 -17.99 -0.55 4.87
N PHE A 512 -17.95 0.72 5.24
CA PHE A 512 -16.83 1.61 4.93
C PHE A 512 -16.78 2.83 5.86
N GLN A 513 -15.61 3.43 5.95
CA GLN A 513 -15.41 4.67 6.69
C GLN A 513 -15.82 5.87 5.84
N THR A 514 -16.45 6.87 6.46
CA THR A 514 -17.00 8.05 5.77
C THR A 514 -16.76 9.33 6.56
N PHE A 515 -16.63 10.45 5.83
CA PHE A 515 -16.47 11.77 6.40
C PHE A 515 -17.61 12.70 6.01
N GLU A 516 -17.98 13.57 6.94
CA GLU A 516 -18.83 14.75 6.72
C GLU A 516 -17.96 16.00 6.92
N LYS A 517 -17.28 16.39 5.87
CA LYS A 517 -16.37 17.56 5.83
C LYS A 517 -16.63 18.39 4.59
N CYS A 518 -16.28 19.67 4.64
CA CYS A 518 -16.30 20.57 3.50
C CYS A 518 -14.97 21.33 3.39
N SER A 519 -14.66 21.85 2.22
CA SER A 519 -13.47 22.68 1.97
C SER A 519 -13.83 23.97 1.25
N VAL A 520 -12.96 24.96 1.38
CA VAL A 520 -12.92 26.15 0.52
C VAL A 520 -11.82 25.94 -0.51
N TYR A 521 -12.19 25.94 -1.78
CA TYR A 521 -11.29 25.71 -2.90
C TYR A 521 -10.98 27.01 -3.62
N THR A 522 -9.71 27.27 -3.86
CA THR A 522 -9.25 28.44 -4.62
C THR A 522 -8.53 27.99 -5.87
N LYS A 523 -8.76 28.70 -6.99
CA LYS A 523 -7.95 28.54 -8.20
C LYS A 523 -6.95 29.68 -8.35
N ARG A 524 -5.82 29.37 -8.98
CA ARG A 524 -4.79 30.35 -9.34
C ARG A 524 -4.16 29.93 -10.66
N ASP A 525 -3.86 30.90 -11.51
CA ASP A 525 -3.00 30.65 -12.66
C ASP A 525 -1.60 30.26 -12.17
N GLN A 526 -1.17 29.09 -12.53
CA GLN A 526 0.13 28.53 -12.13
C GLN A 526 1.17 28.58 -13.27
N GLY A 527 0.75 28.89 -14.50
CA GLY A 527 1.61 28.84 -15.69
C GLY A 527 1.91 27.38 -16.11
N ASP A 528 3.05 27.21 -16.82
CA ASP A 528 3.44 25.93 -17.41
C ASP A 528 3.98 24.93 -16.37
N TRP A 529 3.90 23.65 -16.72
CA TRP A 529 4.44 22.57 -15.92
C TRP A 529 5.96 22.65 -15.74
N ALA A 530 6.45 22.27 -14.57
CA ALA A 530 7.88 22.12 -14.28
C ALA A 530 8.14 20.90 -13.39
N ALA A 531 9.09 20.06 -13.80
CA ALA A 531 9.47 18.86 -13.04
C ALA A 531 9.85 19.17 -11.58
N GLY A 532 9.41 18.34 -10.65
CA GLY A 532 9.67 18.49 -9.22
C GLY A 532 8.83 19.55 -8.51
N LYS A 533 7.95 20.27 -9.21
CA LYS A 533 7.02 21.23 -8.62
C LYS A 533 5.60 20.69 -8.62
N ALA A 534 4.83 21.07 -7.59
CA ALA A 534 3.40 20.79 -7.57
C ALA A 534 2.70 21.53 -8.73
N TYR A 535 1.74 20.87 -9.37
CA TYR A 535 0.98 21.36 -10.53
C TYR A 535 -0.51 21.36 -10.22
N LEU A 536 -0.88 22.14 -9.19
CA LEU A 536 -2.21 22.11 -8.59
C LEU A 536 -3.20 23.09 -9.23
N GLY A 537 -2.73 24.23 -9.73
CA GLY A 537 -3.60 25.29 -10.24
C GLY A 537 -4.44 25.97 -9.16
N GLY A 538 -4.05 25.87 -7.89
CA GLY A 538 -4.80 26.43 -6.77
C GLY A 538 -4.45 25.84 -5.43
N SER A 539 -5.41 25.88 -4.50
CA SER A 539 -5.27 25.28 -3.17
C SER A 539 -6.64 24.99 -2.56
N GLN A 540 -6.64 24.22 -1.48
CA GLN A 540 -7.82 24.01 -0.66
C GLN A 540 -7.53 24.23 0.82
N GLN A 541 -8.55 24.53 1.58
CA GLN A 541 -8.52 24.60 3.04
C GLN A 541 -9.78 23.95 3.60
N THR A 542 -9.63 23.13 4.64
CA THR A 542 -10.80 22.59 5.35
C THR A 542 -11.66 23.73 5.86
N ALA A 543 -12.94 23.73 5.55
CA ALA A 543 -13.86 24.76 5.98
C ALA A 543 -14.07 24.68 7.51
N PRO A 544 -14.26 25.83 8.20
CA PRO A 544 -14.62 25.82 9.62
C PRO A 544 -15.92 25.07 9.85
N GLY A 545 -16.00 24.34 10.95
CA GLY A 545 -17.19 23.59 11.35
C GLY A 545 -16.84 22.25 11.97
N VAL A 546 -17.86 21.49 12.31
CA VAL A 546 -17.68 20.13 12.86
C VAL A 546 -17.43 19.19 11.71
N ALA A 547 -16.27 18.53 11.72
CA ALA A 547 -15.99 17.38 10.89
C ALA A 547 -16.46 16.12 11.62
N GLU A 548 -17.27 15.29 10.96
CA GLU A 548 -17.74 14.02 11.51
C GLU A 548 -17.08 12.86 10.76
N HIS A 549 -16.75 11.80 11.49
CA HIS A 549 -16.24 10.56 10.97
C HIS A 549 -17.16 9.41 11.41
N HIS A 550 -17.55 8.54 10.46
CA HIS A 550 -18.47 7.43 10.74
C HIS A 550 -17.99 6.14 10.09
N LEU A 551 -18.17 5.02 10.77
CA LEU A 551 -18.31 3.74 10.11
C LEU A 551 -19.77 3.59 9.68
N ARG A 552 -20.02 3.39 8.37
CA ARG A 552 -21.39 3.22 7.81
C ARG A 552 -21.58 1.83 7.22
N ALA A 553 -22.82 1.35 7.34
CA ALA A 553 -23.32 0.18 6.62
C ALA A 553 -24.43 0.61 5.66
N LEU A 554 -24.19 0.39 4.37
CA LEU A 554 -25.17 0.66 3.32
C LEU A 554 -25.78 -0.65 2.80
N ASP A 555 -27.09 -0.67 2.63
CA ASP A 555 -27.77 -1.72 1.87
C ASP A 555 -27.43 -1.55 0.38
N ILE A 556 -26.85 -2.57 -0.25
CA ILE A 556 -26.35 -2.44 -1.63
C ILE A 556 -27.48 -2.29 -2.66
N LYS A 557 -28.72 -2.75 -2.38
CA LYS A 557 -29.86 -2.69 -3.30
C LYS A 557 -30.50 -1.32 -3.32
N THR A 558 -30.43 -0.59 -2.21
CA THR A 558 -31.09 0.72 -2.06
C THR A 558 -30.12 1.89 -1.90
N GLY A 559 -28.86 1.61 -1.55
CA GLY A 559 -27.87 2.62 -1.19
C GLY A 559 -28.18 3.38 0.10
N LYS A 560 -29.18 2.93 0.88
CA LYS A 560 -29.56 3.57 2.14
C LYS A 560 -28.64 3.14 3.26
N THR A 561 -28.28 4.09 4.12
CA THR A 561 -27.60 3.80 5.40
C THR A 561 -28.56 3.02 6.29
N VAL A 562 -28.16 1.81 6.67
CA VAL A 562 -28.87 0.94 7.62
C VAL A 562 -28.51 1.31 9.05
N TRP A 563 -27.23 1.54 9.30
CA TRP A 563 -26.70 2.07 10.55
C TRP A 563 -25.42 2.85 10.31
N GLU A 564 -25.12 3.75 11.23
CA GLU A 564 -23.85 4.44 11.31
C GLU A 564 -23.32 4.46 12.75
N LEU A 565 -22.02 4.34 12.92
CA LEU A 565 -21.31 4.47 14.19
C LEU A 565 -20.38 5.67 14.10
N ALA A 566 -20.74 6.73 14.84
CA ALA A 566 -19.91 7.92 14.95
C ALA A 566 -18.60 7.59 15.66
N GLN A 567 -17.50 8.12 15.15
CA GLN A 567 -16.19 7.99 15.76
C GLN A 567 -15.79 9.32 16.41
N PRO A 568 -15.25 9.28 17.65
CA PRO A 568 -14.80 10.49 18.31
C PRO A 568 -13.47 10.97 17.71
N GLY A 569 -13.31 12.29 17.55
CA GLY A 569 -12.05 12.86 17.08
C GLY A 569 -12.22 13.88 15.96
N PRO A 570 -11.11 14.41 15.44
CA PRO A 570 -11.11 15.50 14.46
C PRO A 570 -11.36 15.05 13.01
N ALA A 571 -11.81 13.82 12.79
CA ALA A 571 -12.05 13.22 11.48
C ALA A 571 -10.78 13.19 10.58
N LEU A 572 -9.69 12.61 11.12
CA LEU A 572 -8.39 12.42 10.47
C LEU A 572 -7.97 10.93 10.39
N GLY A 573 -8.79 10.02 10.93
CA GLY A 573 -8.55 8.57 10.89
C GLY A 573 -8.82 7.99 9.51
N TRP A 574 -7.92 7.12 9.03
CA TRP A 574 -7.98 6.56 7.68
C TRP A 574 -7.85 5.04 7.68
N GLY A 575 -8.36 4.38 8.73
CA GLY A 575 -8.41 2.92 8.81
C GLY A 575 -9.53 2.33 7.96
N GLY A 576 -9.27 1.18 7.31
CA GLY A 576 -10.31 0.45 6.60
C GLY A 576 -11.02 -0.58 7.47
N THR A 577 -11.81 -1.46 6.83
CA THR A 577 -12.60 -2.49 7.49
C THR A 577 -12.21 -3.89 7.06
N ILE A 578 -12.50 -4.89 7.90
CA ILE A 578 -12.62 -6.29 7.52
C ILE A 578 -13.89 -6.89 8.12
N ALA A 579 -14.63 -7.62 7.31
CA ALA A 579 -15.85 -8.32 7.70
C ALA A 579 -15.59 -9.82 7.93
N THR A 580 -16.39 -10.44 8.79
CA THR A 580 -16.28 -11.87 9.10
C THR A 580 -17.59 -12.62 8.86
N ALA A 581 -17.50 -13.93 8.60
CA ALA A 581 -18.67 -14.82 8.50
C ALA A 581 -19.51 -14.87 9.79
N THR A 582 -18.91 -14.54 10.93
CA THR A 582 -19.57 -14.50 12.24
C THR A 582 -20.33 -13.20 12.51
N GLY A 583 -20.35 -12.28 11.51
CA GLY A 583 -21.07 -11.02 11.60
C GLY A 583 -20.36 -9.97 12.45
N LEU A 584 -19.03 -9.94 12.44
CA LEU A 584 -18.21 -8.90 13.04
C LEU A 584 -17.60 -8.02 11.95
N ILE A 585 -17.47 -6.72 12.23
CA ILE A 585 -16.67 -5.76 11.47
C ILE A 585 -15.54 -5.27 12.35
N PHE A 586 -14.29 -5.51 11.93
CA PHE A 586 -13.12 -4.93 12.58
C PHE A 586 -12.64 -3.70 11.83
N PHE A 587 -12.24 -2.68 12.55
CA PHE A 587 -11.74 -1.41 12.00
C PHE A 587 -10.86 -0.68 13.02
N GLY A 588 -9.99 0.21 12.51
CA GLY A 588 -9.28 1.16 13.36
C GLY A 588 -10.12 2.40 13.60
N GLU A 589 -10.30 2.78 14.86
CA GLU A 589 -11.03 3.96 15.26
C GLU A 589 -10.13 5.21 15.23
N GLU A 590 -10.73 6.37 15.05
CA GLU A 590 -10.05 7.67 14.98
C GLU A 590 -9.12 7.95 16.18
N ASN A 591 -9.53 7.59 17.39
CA ASN A 591 -8.76 7.81 18.63
C ASN A 591 -7.63 6.80 18.86
N GLY A 592 -7.43 5.87 17.95
CA GLY A 592 -6.33 4.91 18.02
C GLY A 592 -6.69 3.55 18.61
N ALA A 593 -7.96 3.22 18.76
CA ALA A 593 -8.38 1.90 19.16
C ALA A 593 -8.57 0.98 17.94
N MET A 594 -8.27 -0.32 18.12
CA MET A 594 -8.80 -1.38 17.28
C MET A 594 -10.17 -1.78 17.82
N MET A 595 -11.18 -1.80 16.95
CA MET A 595 -12.57 -2.04 17.32
C MET A 595 -13.13 -3.28 16.63
N ALA A 596 -14.10 -3.92 17.27
CA ALA A 596 -15.03 -4.85 16.63
C ALA A 596 -16.48 -4.40 16.88
N ALA A 597 -17.29 -4.35 15.83
CA ALA A 597 -18.70 -4.03 15.91
C ALA A 597 -19.55 -5.18 15.34
N ASP A 598 -20.79 -5.27 15.79
CA ASP A 598 -21.82 -6.14 15.22
C ASP A 598 -22.18 -5.65 13.81
N ALA A 599 -22.01 -6.48 12.81
CA ALA A 599 -22.24 -6.15 11.41
C ALA A 599 -23.68 -5.73 11.09
N THR A 600 -24.67 -6.21 11.85
CA THR A 600 -26.08 -5.96 11.62
C THR A 600 -26.56 -4.65 12.26
N THR A 601 -25.98 -4.29 13.40
CA THR A 601 -26.48 -3.19 14.23
C THR A 601 -25.49 -2.03 14.42
N GLY A 602 -24.21 -2.24 14.10
CA GLY A 602 -23.13 -1.29 14.39
C GLY A 602 -22.72 -1.23 15.87
N LYS A 603 -23.33 -2.04 16.76
CA LYS A 603 -23.02 -2.02 18.19
C LYS A 603 -21.57 -2.43 18.43
N PRO A 604 -20.75 -1.62 19.14
CA PRO A 604 -19.41 -2.00 19.58
C PRO A 604 -19.44 -3.24 20.49
N LEU A 605 -18.60 -4.23 20.20
CA LEU A 605 -18.49 -5.49 20.95
C LEU A 605 -17.12 -5.69 21.59
N TRP A 606 -16.09 -5.06 21.05
CA TRP A 606 -14.74 -5.13 21.57
C TRP A 606 -13.95 -3.89 21.18
N ARG A 607 -13.03 -3.49 22.07
CA ARG A 607 -12.17 -2.32 21.91
C ARG A 607 -10.81 -2.60 22.54
N PHE A 608 -9.73 -2.24 21.83
CA PHE A 608 -8.35 -2.32 22.33
C PHE A 608 -7.61 -1.04 22.00
N GLU A 609 -7.16 -0.32 23.04
CA GLU A 609 -6.41 0.93 22.89
C GLU A 609 -4.99 0.67 22.44
N THR A 610 -4.57 1.26 21.31
CA THR A 610 -3.22 1.17 20.80
C THR A 610 -2.41 2.44 21.00
N ASN A 611 -3.04 3.55 21.34
CA ASN A 611 -2.45 4.90 21.39
C ASN A 611 -1.75 5.31 20.08
N GLN A 612 -2.18 4.76 18.95
CA GLN A 612 -1.59 4.98 17.63
C GLN A 612 -2.69 5.23 16.59
N ASN A 613 -2.44 6.16 15.67
CA ASN A 613 -3.36 6.42 14.57
C ASN A 613 -3.45 5.22 13.63
N TRP A 614 -4.67 4.83 13.28
CA TRP A 614 -4.94 3.83 12.27
C TRP A 614 -5.04 4.48 10.89
N LYS A 615 -4.12 4.07 9.97
CA LYS A 615 -4.11 4.50 8.57
C LYS A 615 -4.02 3.32 7.60
N ALA A 616 -4.19 2.13 8.13
CA ALA A 616 -4.14 0.87 7.42
C ALA A 616 -5.43 0.09 7.62
N SER A 617 -5.74 -0.80 6.68
CA SER A 617 -6.91 -1.67 6.79
C SER A 617 -6.53 -2.97 7.48
N PRO A 618 -7.34 -3.47 8.45
CA PRO A 618 -7.08 -4.73 9.12
C PRO A 618 -7.26 -5.93 8.19
N MET A 619 -6.63 -7.06 8.52
CA MET A 619 -6.70 -8.30 7.79
C MET A 619 -6.83 -9.51 8.74
N ALA A 620 -7.11 -10.69 8.19
CA ALA A 620 -7.27 -11.90 8.99
C ALA A 620 -6.54 -13.10 8.37
N TYR A 621 -6.02 -13.97 9.21
CA TYR A 621 -5.36 -15.21 8.79
C TYR A 621 -5.52 -16.28 9.87
N GLN A 622 -5.29 -17.55 9.50
CA GLN A 622 -5.22 -18.64 10.47
C GLN A 622 -3.83 -19.26 10.46
N PHE A 623 -3.19 -19.27 11.60
CA PHE A 623 -1.86 -19.83 11.79
C PHE A 623 -1.86 -20.82 12.94
N ASP A 624 -1.33 -22.02 12.70
CA ASP A 624 -1.23 -23.08 13.71
C ASP A 624 -2.57 -23.36 14.42
N GLY A 625 -3.67 -23.41 13.64
CA GLY A 625 -5.02 -23.65 14.13
C GLY A 625 -5.69 -22.48 14.84
N LYS A 626 -5.02 -21.34 15.01
CA LYS A 626 -5.54 -20.14 15.69
C LYS A 626 -5.87 -19.06 14.68
N GLN A 627 -7.02 -18.42 14.82
CA GLN A 627 -7.42 -17.25 14.02
C GLN A 627 -6.83 -15.98 14.61
N PHE A 628 -6.31 -15.13 13.72
CA PHE A 628 -5.77 -13.81 14.04
C PHE A 628 -6.49 -12.72 13.24
N ILE A 629 -6.66 -11.58 13.88
CA ILE A 629 -6.95 -10.30 13.21
C ILE A 629 -5.69 -9.45 13.37
N ALA A 630 -5.16 -8.93 12.28
CA ALA A 630 -3.95 -8.11 12.34
C ALA A 630 -4.10 -6.81 11.57
N GLY A 631 -3.29 -5.82 11.93
CA GLY A 631 -3.26 -4.52 11.28
C GLY A 631 -2.06 -3.70 11.69
N ILE A 632 -1.96 -2.50 11.14
CA ILE A 632 -0.88 -1.56 11.41
C ILE A 632 -1.45 -0.30 12.04
N ALA A 633 -0.95 0.06 13.20
CA ALA A 633 -1.27 1.30 13.91
C ALA A 633 0.01 2.09 14.18
N GLY A 634 0.08 3.33 13.69
CA GLY A 634 1.31 4.14 13.76
C GLY A 634 2.48 3.44 13.09
N GLY A 635 3.53 3.15 13.86
CA GLY A 635 4.71 2.39 13.43
C GLY A 635 4.72 0.92 13.86
N ASN A 636 3.58 0.35 14.29
CA ASN A 636 3.51 -0.98 14.86
C ASN A 636 2.59 -1.90 14.05
N VAL A 637 3.05 -3.11 13.81
CA VAL A 637 2.21 -4.24 13.37
C VAL A 637 1.69 -4.96 14.60
N LEU A 638 0.37 -5.14 14.70
CA LEU A 638 -0.27 -5.82 15.82
C LEU A 638 -1.07 -7.02 15.31
N ALA A 639 -1.00 -8.14 16.01
CA ALA A 639 -1.87 -9.28 15.80
C ALA A 639 -2.66 -9.57 17.07
N PHE A 640 -3.97 -9.73 16.91
CA PHE A 640 -4.92 -10.02 17.96
C PHE A 640 -5.49 -11.42 17.77
N GLY A 641 -5.83 -12.07 18.87
CA GLY A 641 -6.44 -13.39 18.89
C GLY A 641 -7.09 -13.70 20.23
N LEU A 642 -7.79 -14.83 20.31
CA LEU A 642 -8.32 -15.31 21.56
C LEU A 642 -7.20 -15.77 22.51
N PRO A 643 -7.41 -15.75 23.83
CA PRO A 643 -6.51 -16.39 24.79
C PRO A 643 -6.24 -17.84 24.44
N ASP A 644 -5.09 -18.37 24.89
CA ASP A 644 -4.69 -19.79 24.71
C ASP A 644 -5.48 -20.69 25.63
#